data_b17cb8fc1d2624c2c2c485c18bb2bd14
#
_entry.id   b17cb8fc1d2624c2c2c485c18bb2bd14
#
_cell.length_a   1.000
_cell.length_b   1.000
_cell.length_c   1.000
_cell.angle_alpha   90.00
_cell.angle_beta   90.00
_cell.angle_gamma   90.00
#
_symmetry.space_group_name_H-M   'P 1'
#
loop_
_entity.id
_entity.type
_entity.pdbx_description
1 polymer ?
#
loop_
_entity_poly.entity_id
_entity_poly.type
_entity_poly.pdbx_seq_one_letter_code
_entity_poly.pdbx_strand_id
1 'polypeptide(L)'
;MHTYKNPLASLKDRVDDLMARMSFEQKIDQITCFVTVSAELPDFKACIPNGIGNVGAMAIAENAEAIAEYSYRLQKYLMEETELGIPALIHCEAASGALFTEASVFPSAISQASSFNPENVRCMSELIREELYAVGFRQALSPVLDISRDLRWGRTTETYGEDPTLISQMCVNYIKGLQFADGQEQTKKIIATAKHFTGHGSTEGGMNMSRGLVSERELEEVHCKPFQAAVSEGGLMSVMNAYSSINGEPVACSKKLLTELLRDKIGFTGFVVSDYISIDRLVDPFCVAENYEEAGVRALKAGLDVEYPRPKCYTYAMKKAMEMGELDIDTVDQAVRRVLTAKFELGLFENPYPDKALLKKVLHTPESKTLNRRMAHEGLTLLKNNGLLPLARDLKRIAVIGPHADSIRSYFGTFSYPAMLDMSISREEDGQVFEEPGLIVYDVWQRHPNDIREASPRIEKRLRKEYPNTKTLVQAVREKLPDSNVEYALGISYTGNHISGMKHALNVAANADVIILTIGGKNGWGITATVGEGIDSSNIDLPGEQERFAREVFALGKKTVVVHFDGRPLSNEYIASHFDAILEAWQPGEYGGEAIVNVLFGDYNPAGRLPVTAPRNVGQTPVYHSLPKGSGYIAAGHAGMIRNRNGYVNDSAYPLYYFGHGLSYTEFQYSDLKLSSDLINPQDIITITINVGNIGQFDGDEVVQLYVSDKTASMIRPAIEYAGGVRIHLKAGEWKMIQFQLQASQLAFLDQRMNWIVEKGTYDVMAGASAKDLRLKGSFTVSETQVIDHRQRGFYAEVSCECGD
;
A
#
# COMPACT_ATOMS: atom_id res chain seq x y z
N MET A 1 -21.68 41.12 0.18
CA MET A 1 -21.19 39.73 0.37
C MET A 1 -19.81 39.70 -0.28
N HIS A 2 -18.80 39.20 0.39
CA HIS A 2 -17.46 39.11 -0.20
C HIS A 2 -17.47 38.09 -1.34
N THR A 3 -16.59 38.30 -2.36
CA THR A 3 -16.56 37.43 -3.55
C THR A 3 -16.25 35.99 -3.21
N TYR A 4 -15.34 35.74 -2.24
CA TYR A 4 -15.01 34.38 -1.82
C TYR A 4 -16.16 33.60 -1.17
N LYS A 5 -17.17 34.31 -0.62
CA LYS A 5 -18.41 33.70 -0.06
C LYS A 5 -19.51 33.51 -1.11
N ASN A 6 -19.30 33.93 -2.34
CA ASN A 6 -20.27 33.76 -3.42
C ASN A 6 -19.99 32.45 -4.20
N PRO A 7 -20.82 31.41 -4.08
CA PRO A 7 -20.58 30.13 -4.77
C PRO A 7 -20.72 30.23 -6.30
N LEU A 8 -21.30 31.30 -6.82
CA LEU A 8 -21.44 31.55 -8.25
C LEU A 8 -20.23 32.28 -8.88
N ALA A 9 -19.32 32.79 -8.06
CA ALA A 9 -18.09 33.42 -8.55
C ALA A 9 -17.10 32.34 -9.03
N SER A 10 -16.21 32.72 -9.96
CA SER A 10 -15.19 31.77 -10.41
C SER A 10 -14.25 31.33 -9.28
N LEU A 11 -13.75 30.10 -9.34
CA LEU A 11 -12.80 29.57 -8.36
C LEU A 11 -11.61 30.52 -8.16
N LYS A 12 -11.05 31.02 -9.27
CA LYS A 12 -9.94 31.98 -9.24
C LYS A 12 -10.30 33.26 -8.50
N ASP A 13 -11.46 33.85 -8.80
CA ASP A 13 -11.88 35.10 -8.17
C ASP A 13 -12.14 34.93 -6.67
N ARG A 14 -12.67 33.79 -6.28
CA ARG A 14 -12.88 33.44 -4.86
C ARG A 14 -11.57 33.35 -4.10
N VAL A 15 -10.60 32.60 -4.66
CA VAL A 15 -9.27 32.46 -4.06
C VAL A 15 -8.55 33.81 -3.98
N ASP A 16 -8.56 34.60 -5.04
CA ASP A 16 -7.91 35.90 -5.10
C ASP A 16 -8.52 36.88 -4.08
N ASP A 17 -9.86 36.95 -3.97
CA ASP A 17 -10.54 37.84 -3.00
C ASP A 17 -10.21 37.43 -1.56
N LEU A 18 -10.18 36.10 -1.26
CA LEU A 18 -9.84 35.61 0.08
C LEU A 18 -8.40 35.93 0.45
N MET A 19 -7.45 35.59 -0.44
CA MET A 19 -6.02 35.83 -0.21
C MET A 19 -5.69 37.30 0.00
N ALA A 20 -6.36 38.21 -0.72
CA ALA A 20 -6.17 39.66 -0.57
C ALA A 20 -6.61 40.20 0.81
N ARG A 21 -7.40 39.41 1.57
CA ARG A 21 -7.89 39.79 2.92
C ARG A 21 -7.06 39.18 4.04
N MET A 22 -6.26 38.18 3.75
CA MET A 22 -5.52 37.42 4.76
C MET A 22 -4.28 38.18 5.23
N SER A 23 -4.08 38.20 6.55
CA SER A 23 -2.80 38.59 7.14
C SER A 23 -1.74 37.53 6.87
N PHE A 24 -0.46 37.84 7.12
CA PHE A 24 0.61 36.85 7.04
C PHE A 24 0.38 35.69 7.98
N GLU A 25 -0.01 35.97 9.21
CA GLU A 25 -0.30 34.95 10.24
C GLU A 25 -1.43 34.01 9.78
N GLN A 26 -2.52 34.58 9.23
CA GLN A 26 -3.62 33.77 8.69
C GLN A 26 -3.19 32.92 7.48
N LYS A 27 -2.24 33.39 6.67
CA LYS A 27 -1.67 32.61 5.57
C LYS A 27 -0.85 31.42 6.08
N ILE A 28 -0.01 31.64 7.10
CA ILE A 28 0.76 30.57 7.75
C ILE A 28 -0.18 29.53 8.38
N ASP A 29 -1.23 29.96 9.06
CA ASP A 29 -2.20 29.04 9.66
C ASP A 29 -2.89 28.16 8.61
N GLN A 30 -3.04 28.60 7.35
CA GLN A 30 -3.63 27.76 6.29
C GLN A 30 -2.69 26.67 5.76
N ILE A 31 -1.39 26.82 5.96
CA ILE A 31 -0.38 25.84 5.52
C ILE A 31 0.23 25.03 6.68
N THR A 32 -0.46 25.05 7.81
CA THR A 32 -0.09 24.29 9.01
C THR A 32 -1.24 23.37 9.46
N CYS A 33 -0.92 22.51 10.41
CA CYS A 33 -1.82 21.48 10.91
C CYS A 33 -1.96 21.53 12.43
N PHE A 34 -3.16 21.21 12.92
CA PHE A 34 -3.44 20.91 14.32
C PHE A 34 -3.78 19.42 14.45
N VAL A 35 -3.16 18.72 15.41
CA VAL A 35 -3.44 17.29 15.63
C VAL A 35 -4.39 17.09 16.79
N THR A 36 -5.35 16.19 16.61
CA THR A 36 -6.16 15.64 17.68
C THR A 36 -5.97 14.12 17.77
N VAL A 37 -5.94 13.61 18.99
CA VAL A 37 -5.88 12.16 19.30
C VAL A 37 -7.11 11.70 20.10
N SER A 38 -8.03 12.60 20.36
CA SER A 38 -9.23 12.37 21.15
C SER A 38 -10.38 13.21 20.58
N ALA A 39 -11.62 12.74 20.73
CA ALA A 39 -12.81 13.54 20.43
C ALA A 39 -13.17 14.52 21.57
N GLU A 40 -12.35 14.64 22.62
CA GLU A 40 -12.49 15.71 23.60
C GLU A 40 -12.27 17.07 22.93
N LEU A 41 -13.15 18.00 23.27
CA LEU A 41 -13.13 19.33 22.65
C LEU A 41 -12.12 20.22 23.39
N PRO A 42 -11.01 20.64 22.73
CA PRO A 42 -10.13 21.65 23.29
C PRO A 42 -10.82 23.03 23.29
N ASP A 43 -10.26 23.98 24.00
CA ASP A 43 -10.60 25.39 23.80
C ASP A 43 -9.99 25.86 22.47
N PHE A 44 -10.74 25.72 21.37
CA PHE A 44 -10.30 26.11 20.03
C PHE A 44 -9.85 27.57 19.96
N LYS A 45 -10.48 28.45 20.72
CA LYS A 45 -10.14 29.86 20.75
C LYS A 45 -8.76 30.13 21.37
N ALA A 46 -8.37 29.32 22.35
CA ALA A 46 -7.03 29.36 22.91
C ALA A 46 -5.97 28.69 22.02
N CYS A 47 -6.32 27.54 21.40
CA CYS A 47 -5.37 26.75 20.62
C CYS A 47 -5.14 27.27 19.20
N ILE A 48 -6.20 27.73 18.51
CA ILE A 48 -6.18 28.16 17.10
C ILE A 48 -6.97 29.46 16.90
N PRO A 49 -6.57 30.58 17.52
CA PRO A 49 -7.35 31.84 17.57
C PRO A 49 -7.63 32.45 16.19
N ASN A 50 -6.74 32.27 15.22
CA ASN A 50 -6.89 32.76 13.85
C ASN A 50 -7.54 31.72 12.91
N GLY A 51 -7.93 30.53 13.43
CA GLY A 51 -8.29 29.36 12.66
C GLY A 51 -7.07 28.50 12.31
N ILE A 52 -7.28 27.44 11.53
CA ILE A 52 -6.26 26.49 11.10
C ILE A 52 -6.60 25.94 9.73
N GLY A 53 -5.59 25.66 8.88
CA GLY A 53 -5.81 25.12 7.55
C GLY A 53 -6.12 23.65 7.52
N ASN A 54 -5.43 22.86 8.36
CA ASN A 54 -5.51 21.40 8.34
C ASN A 54 -5.63 20.84 9.75
N VAL A 55 -6.28 19.69 9.89
CA VAL A 55 -6.39 18.96 11.17
C VAL A 55 -6.13 17.49 10.94
N GLY A 56 -5.19 16.94 11.68
CA GLY A 56 -4.88 15.50 11.68
C GLY A 56 -5.72 14.76 12.72
N ALA A 57 -6.53 13.82 12.29
CA ALA A 57 -7.27 12.92 13.13
C ALA A 57 -6.54 11.57 13.21
N MET A 58 -5.79 11.37 14.31
CA MET A 58 -4.96 10.17 14.50
C MET A 58 -5.65 9.18 15.43
N ALA A 59 -6.07 8.03 14.85
CA ALA A 59 -6.51 6.85 15.60
C ALA A 59 -7.43 7.16 16.79
N ILE A 60 -8.50 7.86 16.52
CA ILE A 60 -9.47 8.25 17.55
C ILE A 60 -10.22 7.00 18.03
N ALA A 61 -10.06 6.69 19.32
CA ALA A 61 -10.65 5.49 19.94
C ALA A 61 -12.13 5.66 20.32
N GLU A 62 -12.74 6.76 19.96
CA GLU A 62 -14.14 7.05 20.15
C GLU A 62 -14.99 6.52 18.98
N ASN A 63 -16.28 6.44 19.20
CA ASN A 63 -17.24 6.03 18.18
C ASN A 63 -17.40 7.11 17.09
N ALA A 64 -17.87 6.71 15.93
CA ALA A 64 -18.03 7.58 14.77
C ALA A 64 -18.95 8.80 15.05
N GLU A 65 -19.91 8.68 15.96
CA GLU A 65 -20.81 9.79 16.33
C GLU A 65 -20.07 10.87 17.13
N ALA A 66 -19.17 10.49 18.04
CA ALA A 66 -18.32 11.43 18.77
C ALA A 66 -17.34 12.16 17.86
N ILE A 67 -16.76 11.44 16.90
CA ILE A 67 -15.86 12.01 15.87
C ILE A 67 -16.62 13.02 14.99
N ALA A 68 -17.83 12.67 14.56
CA ALA A 68 -18.67 13.58 13.80
C ALA A 68 -19.04 14.83 14.60
N GLU A 69 -19.33 14.70 15.90
CA GLU A 69 -19.59 15.85 16.78
C GLU A 69 -18.36 16.74 16.93
N TYR A 70 -17.16 16.14 17.11
CA TYR A 70 -15.90 16.88 17.13
C TYR A 70 -15.70 17.68 15.84
N SER A 71 -15.80 17.02 14.68
CA SER A 71 -15.69 17.65 13.36
C SER A 71 -16.69 18.79 13.18
N TYR A 72 -17.93 18.58 13.60
CA TYR A 72 -18.96 19.62 13.55
C TYR A 72 -18.61 20.85 14.40
N ARG A 73 -18.17 20.65 15.63
CA ARG A 73 -17.82 21.73 16.56
C ARG A 73 -16.61 22.52 16.10
N LEU A 74 -15.58 21.80 15.59
CA LEU A 74 -14.38 22.44 15.00
C LEU A 74 -14.78 23.32 13.82
N GLN A 75 -15.49 22.76 12.84
CA GLN A 75 -15.89 23.51 11.65
C GLN A 75 -16.82 24.68 11.99
N LYS A 76 -17.72 24.50 12.96
CA LYS A 76 -18.58 25.58 13.43
C LYS A 76 -17.78 26.73 14.02
N TYR A 77 -16.80 26.44 14.89
CA TYR A 77 -15.91 27.45 15.45
C TYR A 77 -15.17 28.21 14.32
N LEU A 78 -14.56 27.46 13.38
CA LEU A 78 -13.81 28.07 12.27
C LEU A 78 -14.69 28.98 11.40
N MET A 79 -15.91 28.56 11.08
CA MET A 79 -16.81 29.27 10.17
C MET A 79 -17.50 30.47 10.82
N GLU A 80 -17.81 30.40 12.11
CA GLU A 80 -18.66 31.39 12.80
C GLU A 80 -17.90 32.33 13.74
N GLU A 81 -16.77 31.88 14.32
CA GLU A 81 -16.05 32.63 15.35
C GLU A 81 -14.68 33.17 14.91
N THR A 82 -14.13 32.70 13.76
CA THR A 82 -12.91 33.28 13.19
C THR A 82 -13.24 34.40 12.21
N GLU A 83 -12.30 35.33 12.00
CA GLU A 83 -12.51 36.54 11.20
C GLU A 83 -12.93 36.24 9.75
N LEU A 84 -12.25 35.31 9.08
CA LEU A 84 -12.48 35.01 7.66
C LEU A 84 -13.41 33.80 7.45
N GLY A 85 -13.67 33.01 8.47
CA GLY A 85 -14.54 31.84 8.36
C GLY A 85 -13.99 30.79 7.37
N ILE A 86 -12.73 30.41 7.48
CA ILE A 86 -12.08 29.44 6.59
C ILE A 86 -12.17 28.04 7.20
N PRO A 87 -12.81 27.06 6.54
CA PRO A 87 -12.93 25.70 7.06
C PRO A 87 -11.59 24.95 7.00
N ALA A 88 -11.39 23.98 7.90
CA ALA A 88 -10.23 23.11 7.88
C ALA A 88 -10.39 21.89 6.97
N LEU A 89 -9.29 21.39 6.40
CA LEU A 89 -9.17 20.04 5.85
C LEU A 89 -8.86 19.09 7.02
N ILE A 90 -9.79 18.18 7.33
CA ILE A 90 -9.56 17.13 8.32
C ILE A 90 -9.11 15.88 7.58
N HIS A 91 -7.95 15.33 7.97
CA HIS A 91 -7.37 14.15 7.36
C HIS A 91 -7.18 13.00 8.35
N CYS A 92 -7.15 11.78 7.83
CA CYS A 92 -6.66 10.60 8.53
C CYS A 92 -6.02 9.60 7.57
N GLU A 93 -5.38 8.57 8.11
CA GLU A 93 -4.93 7.42 7.33
C GLU A 93 -6.12 6.57 6.88
N ALA A 94 -6.04 6.00 5.67
CA ALA A 94 -7.15 5.23 5.10
C ALA A 94 -6.73 4.12 4.13
N ALA A 95 -5.50 3.62 4.20
CA ALA A 95 -4.97 2.61 3.26
C ALA A 95 -5.75 1.29 3.25
N SER A 96 -6.30 0.89 4.41
CA SER A 96 -7.09 -0.35 4.59
C SER A 96 -8.41 -0.09 5.32
N GLY A 97 -8.91 1.14 5.27
CA GLY A 97 -10.06 1.63 6.01
C GLY A 97 -9.71 2.86 6.84
N ALA A 98 -10.69 3.65 7.21
CA ALA A 98 -10.47 4.84 8.03
C ALA A 98 -10.05 4.46 9.47
N LEU A 99 -9.15 5.26 10.08
CA LEU A 99 -8.59 4.96 11.40
C LEU A 99 -9.50 5.44 12.56
N PHE A 100 -10.71 4.94 12.61
CA PHE A 100 -11.59 5.14 13.76
C PHE A 100 -12.39 3.89 14.10
N THR A 101 -12.90 3.82 15.33
CA THR A 101 -13.77 2.74 15.78
C THR A 101 -15.02 2.68 14.89
N GLU A 102 -15.47 1.48 14.55
CA GLU A 102 -16.63 1.21 13.69
C GLU A 102 -16.41 1.41 12.18
N ALA A 103 -15.27 1.94 11.74
CA ALA A 103 -14.93 1.91 10.32
C ALA A 103 -14.65 0.48 9.82
N SER A 104 -14.95 0.22 8.54
CA SER A 104 -14.62 -1.06 7.90
C SER A 104 -13.11 -1.22 7.79
N VAL A 105 -12.58 -2.42 8.14
CA VAL A 105 -11.15 -2.72 8.00
C VAL A 105 -10.95 -3.81 6.95
N PHE A 106 -10.39 -3.42 5.82
CA PHE A 106 -10.11 -4.27 4.68
C PHE A 106 -8.71 -4.92 4.81
N PRO A 107 -8.37 -5.88 3.93
CA PRO A 107 -7.02 -6.45 3.86
C PRO A 107 -5.94 -5.37 3.66
N SER A 108 -4.70 -5.65 4.10
CA SER A 108 -3.54 -4.77 3.86
C SER A 108 -3.27 -4.55 2.37
N ALA A 109 -2.57 -3.47 2.01
CA ALA A 109 -2.31 -3.12 0.62
C ALA A 109 -1.60 -4.25 -0.17
N ILE A 110 -0.65 -4.94 0.44
CA ILE A 110 0.02 -6.09 -0.18
C ILE A 110 -0.96 -7.26 -0.45
N SER A 111 -1.91 -7.49 0.45
CA SER A 111 -2.98 -8.47 0.26
C SER A 111 -3.97 -8.03 -0.83
N GLN A 112 -4.31 -6.74 -0.89
CA GLN A 112 -5.10 -6.16 -1.97
C GLN A 112 -4.42 -6.38 -3.32
N ALA A 113 -3.11 -6.11 -3.41
CA ALA A 113 -2.32 -6.31 -4.62
C ALA A 113 -2.25 -7.79 -5.04
N SER A 114 -2.22 -8.72 -4.08
CA SER A 114 -2.22 -10.16 -4.35
C SER A 114 -3.48 -10.63 -5.09
N SER A 115 -4.57 -9.87 -5.04
CA SER A 115 -5.77 -10.16 -5.82
C SER A 115 -5.58 -9.90 -7.32
N PHE A 116 -4.66 -9.03 -7.72
CA PHE A 116 -4.54 -8.49 -9.09
C PHE A 116 -5.88 -7.97 -9.62
N ASN A 117 -6.70 -7.39 -8.74
CA ASN A 117 -8.04 -6.90 -9.04
C ASN A 117 -8.17 -5.42 -8.64
N PRO A 118 -7.79 -4.47 -9.51
CA PRO A 118 -7.87 -3.04 -9.22
C PRO A 118 -9.29 -2.54 -8.94
N GLU A 119 -10.32 -3.19 -9.51
CA GLU A 119 -11.71 -2.80 -9.28
C GLU A 119 -12.15 -3.03 -7.82
N ASN A 120 -11.63 -4.07 -7.14
CA ASN A 120 -11.86 -4.23 -5.72
C ASN A 120 -11.31 -3.05 -4.92
N VAL A 121 -10.14 -2.55 -5.30
CA VAL A 121 -9.50 -1.39 -4.65
C VAL A 121 -10.33 -0.12 -4.87
N ARG A 122 -10.91 0.04 -6.07
CA ARG A 122 -11.84 1.12 -6.38
C ARG A 122 -13.09 1.04 -5.51
N CYS A 123 -13.78 -0.10 -5.51
CA CYS A 123 -14.98 -0.32 -4.68
C CYS A 123 -14.69 -0.09 -3.19
N MET A 124 -13.53 -0.55 -2.69
CA MET A 124 -13.09 -0.33 -1.31
C MET A 124 -12.94 1.17 -1.01
N SER A 125 -12.23 1.91 -1.86
CA SER A 125 -12.02 3.34 -1.65
C SER A 125 -13.30 4.17 -1.78
N GLU A 126 -14.28 3.73 -2.55
CA GLU A 126 -15.63 4.32 -2.59
C GLU A 126 -16.35 4.17 -1.25
N LEU A 127 -16.28 3.00 -0.61
CA LEU A 127 -16.84 2.79 0.72
C LEU A 127 -16.11 3.62 1.78
N ILE A 128 -14.77 3.65 1.74
CA ILE A 128 -13.96 4.50 2.61
C ILE A 128 -14.31 5.98 2.44
N ARG A 129 -14.54 6.44 1.21
CA ARG A 129 -15.01 7.81 0.93
C ARG A 129 -16.30 8.14 1.67
N GLU A 130 -17.31 7.28 1.61
CA GLU A 130 -18.58 7.50 2.28
C GLU A 130 -18.42 7.54 3.81
N GLU A 131 -17.60 6.64 4.38
CA GLU A 131 -17.33 6.61 5.83
C GLU A 131 -16.61 7.90 6.29
N LEU A 132 -15.55 8.32 5.56
CA LEU A 132 -14.81 9.57 5.85
C LEU A 132 -15.70 10.80 5.72
N TYR A 133 -16.49 10.87 4.64
CA TYR A 133 -17.38 12.00 4.40
C TYR A 133 -18.40 12.14 5.52
N ALA A 134 -18.97 11.03 5.99
CA ALA A 134 -19.99 11.01 7.03
C ALA A 134 -19.51 11.59 8.36
N VAL A 135 -18.25 11.34 8.75
CA VAL A 135 -17.63 11.88 9.97
C VAL A 135 -17.03 13.29 9.78
N GLY A 136 -17.07 13.85 8.57
CA GLY A 136 -16.58 15.19 8.28
C GLY A 136 -15.13 15.27 7.83
N PHE A 137 -14.46 14.14 7.56
CA PHE A 137 -13.11 14.12 7.00
C PHE A 137 -13.15 14.36 5.50
N ARG A 138 -12.13 15.03 4.97
CA ARG A 138 -12.09 15.43 3.54
C ARG A 138 -10.77 15.09 2.85
N GLN A 139 -9.83 14.48 3.56
CA GLN A 139 -8.55 14.03 3.00
C GLN A 139 -8.15 12.69 3.62
N ALA A 140 -7.67 11.78 2.78
CA ALA A 140 -7.06 10.51 3.15
C ALA A 140 -5.57 10.54 2.83
N LEU A 141 -4.72 10.13 3.78
CA LEU A 141 -3.27 10.02 3.58
C LEU A 141 -2.91 8.68 2.91
N SER A 142 -3.50 8.45 1.77
CA SER A 142 -3.38 7.23 0.95
C SER A 142 -3.78 7.52 -0.50
N PRO A 143 -3.34 6.70 -1.48
CA PRO A 143 -2.63 5.41 -1.38
C PRO A 143 -1.11 5.53 -1.23
N VAL A 144 -0.46 4.41 -0.83
CA VAL A 144 1.01 4.28 -0.81
C VAL A 144 1.49 3.78 -2.19
N LEU A 145 2.36 4.57 -2.83
CA LEU A 145 2.87 4.32 -4.19
C LEU A 145 4.33 3.88 -4.21
N ASP A 146 4.89 3.63 -3.05
CA ASP A 146 6.27 3.17 -2.92
C ASP A 146 6.45 1.80 -3.56
N ILE A 147 7.64 1.59 -4.13
CA ILE A 147 8.02 0.33 -4.77
C ILE A 147 8.91 -0.45 -3.80
N SER A 148 8.45 -1.63 -3.37
CA SER A 148 9.15 -2.48 -2.43
C SER A 148 9.98 -3.54 -3.15
N ARG A 149 11.30 -3.33 -3.25
CA ARG A 149 12.27 -4.27 -3.84
C ARG A 149 13.25 -4.84 -2.82
N ASP A 150 13.40 -4.18 -1.68
CA ASP A 150 14.21 -4.64 -0.55
C ASP A 150 13.29 -5.06 0.60
N LEU A 151 13.12 -6.37 0.78
CA LEU A 151 12.20 -6.94 1.77
C LEU A 151 12.70 -6.83 3.23
N ARG A 152 13.89 -6.28 3.45
CA ARG A 152 14.31 -5.88 4.80
C ARG A 152 13.50 -4.70 5.31
N TRP A 153 13.03 -3.86 4.40
CA TRP A 153 12.18 -2.71 4.72
C TRP A 153 10.84 -3.14 5.31
N GLY A 154 10.51 -2.60 6.48
CA GLY A 154 9.33 -3.01 7.24
C GLY A 154 8.00 -2.58 6.64
N ARG A 155 8.00 -1.58 5.74
CA ARG A 155 6.79 -1.00 5.15
C ARG A 155 6.32 -1.71 3.85
N THR A 156 6.91 -2.84 3.50
CA THR A 156 6.48 -3.64 2.33
C THR A 156 4.97 -3.92 2.33
N THR A 157 4.39 -4.23 3.48
CA THR A 157 2.96 -4.52 3.65
C THR A 157 2.03 -3.36 3.30
N GLU A 158 2.52 -2.12 3.33
CA GLU A 158 1.75 -0.91 3.01
C GLU A 158 1.70 -0.63 1.51
N THR A 159 2.54 -1.31 0.73
CA THR A 159 2.69 -1.11 -0.71
C THR A 159 1.88 -2.11 -1.52
N TYR A 160 1.66 -1.80 -2.79
CA TYR A 160 1.13 -2.75 -3.76
C TYR A 160 2.22 -3.63 -4.39
N GLY A 161 3.41 -3.72 -3.79
CA GLY A 161 4.49 -4.63 -4.16
C GLY A 161 5.68 -4.00 -4.87
N GLU A 162 6.32 -4.78 -5.77
CA GLU A 162 7.59 -4.42 -6.41
C GLU A 162 7.45 -3.82 -7.81
N ASP A 163 6.27 -3.97 -8.44
CA ASP A 163 6.08 -3.63 -9.84
C ASP A 163 5.37 -2.29 -10.05
N PRO A 164 6.00 -1.33 -10.77
CA PRO A 164 5.44 0.00 -10.95
C PRO A 164 4.16 0.02 -11.80
N THR A 165 3.92 -0.96 -12.66
CA THR A 165 2.70 -1.06 -13.46
C THR A 165 1.51 -1.54 -12.62
N LEU A 166 1.71 -2.59 -11.81
CA LEU A 166 0.68 -3.07 -10.87
C LEU A 166 0.30 -1.98 -9.87
N ILE A 167 1.31 -1.31 -9.30
CA ILE A 167 1.08 -0.18 -8.38
C ILE A 167 0.28 0.93 -9.09
N SER A 168 0.62 1.26 -10.34
CA SER A 168 -0.13 2.26 -11.13
C SER A 168 -1.60 1.88 -11.29
N GLN A 169 -1.89 0.62 -11.63
CA GLN A 169 -3.28 0.12 -11.76
C GLN A 169 -4.05 0.25 -10.43
N MET A 170 -3.44 -0.19 -9.32
CA MET A 170 -4.06 -0.17 -8.00
C MET A 170 -4.29 1.27 -7.52
N CYS A 171 -3.28 2.14 -7.60
CA CYS A 171 -3.37 3.49 -7.07
C CYS A 171 -4.33 4.38 -7.87
N VAL A 172 -4.37 4.26 -9.21
CA VAL A 172 -5.32 5.02 -10.04
C VAL A 172 -6.76 4.67 -9.66
N ASN A 173 -7.04 3.38 -9.44
CA ASN A 173 -8.36 2.92 -9.00
C ASN A 173 -8.70 3.39 -7.58
N TYR A 174 -7.74 3.35 -6.65
CA TYR A 174 -7.92 3.89 -5.30
C TYR A 174 -8.27 5.38 -5.32
N ILE A 175 -7.50 6.18 -6.08
CA ILE A 175 -7.71 7.62 -6.21
C ILE A 175 -9.07 7.94 -6.83
N LYS A 176 -9.43 7.23 -7.90
CA LYS A 176 -10.75 7.39 -8.55
C LYS A 176 -11.89 7.10 -7.59
N GLY A 177 -11.82 6.04 -6.79
CA GLY A 177 -12.84 5.71 -5.81
C GLY A 177 -13.01 6.77 -4.71
N LEU A 178 -11.92 7.41 -4.26
CA LEU A 178 -11.99 8.50 -3.28
C LEU A 178 -12.47 9.83 -3.88
N GLN A 179 -11.96 10.19 -5.06
CA GLN A 179 -12.12 11.55 -5.60
C GLN A 179 -13.28 11.70 -6.58
N PHE A 180 -13.74 10.61 -7.22
CA PHE A 180 -14.81 10.65 -8.22
C PHE A 180 -15.97 9.76 -7.80
N ALA A 181 -17.17 10.32 -7.72
CA ALA A 181 -18.40 9.57 -7.57
C ALA A 181 -18.98 9.29 -8.97
N ASP A 182 -19.24 8.03 -9.30
CA ASP A 182 -19.91 7.69 -10.56
C ASP A 182 -21.36 8.20 -10.53
N GLY A 183 -21.67 9.12 -11.42
CA GLY A 183 -23.02 9.44 -11.87
C GLY A 183 -23.91 10.31 -10.98
N GLN A 184 -23.60 10.58 -9.74
CA GLN A 184 -24.39 11.49 -8.90
C GLN A 184 -23.53 12.22 -7.87
N GLU A 185 -23.68 13.55 -7.82
CA GLU A 185 -23.11 14.48 -6.84
C GLU A 185 -21.57 14.57 -6.83
N GLN A 186 -21.05 15.49 -7.63
CA GLN A 186 -19.66 15.99 -7.54
C GLN A 186 -19.27 16.53 -6.14
N THR A 187 -20.16 16.44 -5.16
CA THR A 187 -20.07 17.08 -3.86
C THR A 187 -19.42 16.22 -2.77
N LYS A 188 -19.32 14.88 -2.96
CA LYS A 188 -18.76 13.98 -1.95
C LYS A 188 -17.36 13.52 -2.30
N LYS A 189 -16.46 14.46 -2.51
CA LYS A 189 -15.05 14.16 -2.79
C LYS A 189 -14.24 14.07 -1.50
N ILE A 190 -13.31 13.10 -1.46
CA ILE A 190 -12.24 13.02 -0.46
C ILE A 190 -10.92 13.13 -1.20
N ILE A 191 -10.05 14.03 -0.79
CA ILE A 191 -8.71 14.17 -1.39
C ILE A 191 -7.91 12.90 -1.10
N ALA A 192 -7.40 12.26 -2.14
CA ALA A 192 -6.36 11.26 -2.04
C ALA A 192 -4.99 11.94 -1.91
N THR A 193 -4.14 11.45 -1.02
CA THR A 193 -2.76 11.90 -0.86
C THR A 193 -1.82 10.77 -1.20
N ALA A 194 -1.27 10.78 -2.41
CA ALA A 194 -0.31 9.77 -2.85
C ALA A 194 1.02 9.93 -2.12
N LYS A 195 1.56 8.82 -1.61
CA LYS A 195 2.79 8.83 -0.80
C LYS A 195 3.69 7.63 -1.07
N HIS A 196 4.99 7.73 -0.84
CA HIS A 196 5.75 8.91 -0.42
C HIS A 196 6.62 9.38 -1.60
N PHE A 197 6.41 10.57 -2.09
CA PHE A 197 7.15 11.07 -3.25
C PHE A 197 8.56 11.47 -2.83
N THR A 198 9.64 10.84 -3.31
CA THR A 198 9.73 9.68 -4.17
C THR A 198 10.97 8.84 -3.77
N GLY A 199 10.98 7.56 -4.15
CA GLY A 199 12.13 6.67 -3.90
C GLY A 199 12.24 6.13 -2.47
N HIS A 200 11.19 6.28 -1.65
CA HIS A 200 11.17 5.91 -0.22
C HIS A 200 11.43 4.42 0.05
N GLY A 201 10.97 3.53 -0.84
CA GLY A 201 11.21 2.08 -0.74
C GLY A 201 12.61 1.61 -1.20
N SER A 202 13.51 2.53 -1.65
CA SER A 202 14.86 2.22 -2.14
C SER A 202 15.95 2.57 -1.13
N THR A 203 15.67 2.45 0.15
CA THR A 203 16.56 2.87 1.22
C THR A 203 17.76 1.95 1.41
N GLU A 204 18.89 2.55 1.78
CA GLU A 204 20.12 1.82 2.05
C GLU A 204 19.94 0.81 3.18
N GLY A 205 20.29 -0.44 2.88
CA GLY A 205 20.16 -1.54 3.84
C GLY A 205 18.74 -1.95 4.18
N GLY A 206 17.73 -1.46 3.43
CA GLY A 206 16.31 -1.65 3.74
C GLY A 206 15.85 -0.91 4.99
N MET A 207 16.65 0.04 5.49
CA MET A 207 16.34 0.79 6.71
C MET A 207 15.41 1.96 6.40
N ASN A 208 14.32 2.05 7.14
CA ASN A 208 13.34 3.14 6.98
C ASN A 208 14.02 4.51 7.13
N MET A 209 13.62 5.49 6.30
CA MET A 209 14.12 6.86 6.31
C MET A 209 15.62 7.04 5.97
N SER A 210 16.34 5.98 5.61
CA SER A 210 17.71 6.08 5.12
C SER A 210 17.74 6.72 3.74
N ARG A 211 18.96 7.04 3.26
CA ARG A 211 19.11 7.58 1.90
C ARG A 211 18.64 6.59 0.84
N GLY A 212 18.01 7.10 -0.20
CA GLY A 212 17.63 6.31 -1.37
C GLY A 212 18.85 6.06 -2.27
N LEU A 213 19.08 4.78 -2.59
CA LEU A 213 20.15 4.33 -3.50
C LEU A 213 19.59 4.09 -4.89
N VAL A 214 19.24 5.13 -5.58
CA VAL A 214 18.60 5.08 -6.91
C VAL A 214 19.25 6.09 -7.84
N SER A 215 19.48 5.67 -9.08
CA SER A 215 19.93 6.58 -10.14
C SER A 215 18.79 7.49 -10.57
N GLU A 216 19.12 8.65 -11.16
CA GLU A 216 18.11 9.59 -11.68
C GLU A 216 17.18 8.91 -12.71
N ARG A 217 17.74 8.06 -13.57
CA ARG A 217 16.98 7.26 -14.54
C ARG A 217 15.97 6.33 -13.85
N GLU A 218 16.43 5.55 -12.89
CA GLU A 218 15.58 4.60 -12.16
C GLU A 218 14.53 5.33 -11.33
N LEU A 219 14.87 6.48 -10.75
CA LEU A 219 13.93 7.31 -10.02
C LEU A 219 12.76 7.71 -10.93
N GLU A 220 13.04 8.21 -12.16
CA GLU A 220 12.02 8.67 -13.08
C GLU A 220 11.28 7.53 -13.79
N GLU A 221 11.98 6.49 -14.28
CA GLU A 221 11.37 5.38 -15.02
C GLU A 221 10.56 4.44 -14.13
N VAL A 222 10.99 4.25 -12.87
CA VAL A 222 10.44 3.25 -11.96
C VAL A 222 9.67 3.90 -10.83
N HIS A 223 10.32 4.67 -9.96
CA HIS A 223 9.70 5.20 -8.75
C HIS A 223 8.69 6.32 -9.00
N CYS A 224 8.87 7.10 -10.06
CA CYS A 224 7.90 8.13 -10.44
C CYS A 224 6.76 7.61 -11.32
N LYS A 225 6.85 6.41 -11.90
CA LYS A 225 5.80 5.88 -12.80
C LYS A 225 4.42 5.82 -12.13
N PRO A 226 4.25 5.30 -10.90
CA PRO A 226 2.96 5.31 -10.23
C PRO A 226 2.42 6.72 -9.95
N PHE A 227 3.29 7.68 -9.62
CA PHE A 227 2.89 9.08 -9.41
C PHE A 227 2.49 9.75 -10.72
N GLN A 228 3.18 9.47 -11.82
CA GLN A 228 2.78 9.93 -13.15
C GLN A 228 1.38 9.42 -13.51
N ALA A 229 1.11 8.13 -13.32
CA ALA A 229 -0.21 7.54 -13.54
C ALA A 229 -1.28 8.15 -12.62
N ALA A 230 -0.96 8.36 -11.34
CA ALA A 230 -1.85 8.99 -10.37
C ALA A 230 -2.24 10.42 -10.78
N VAL A 231 -1.29 11.20 -11.31
CA VAL A 231 -1.54 12.58 -11.78
C VAL A 231 -2.35 12.57 -13.07
N SER A 232 -1.93 11.81 -14.09
CA SER A 232 -2.52 11.88 -15.44
C SER A 232 -3.85 11.15 -15.56
N GLU A 233 -4.00 9.98 -14.90
CA GLU A 233 -5.20 9.15 -15.02
C GLU A 233 -6.09 9.19 -13.76
N GLY A 234 -5.48 9.42 -12.58
CA GLY A 234 -6.18 9.48 -11.30
C GLY A 234 -6.69 10.87 -10.93
N GLY A 235 -6.19 11.93 -11.56
CA GLY A 235 -6.55 13.31 -11.19
C GLY A 235 -6.15 13.67 -9.75
N LEU A 236 -4.97 13.25 -9.32
CA LEU A 236 -4.47 13.34 -7.95
C LEU A 236 -4.44 14.79 -7.44
N MET A 237 -4.99 15.03 -6.25
CA MET A 237 -5.11 16.37 -5.64
C MET A 237 -4.04 16.67 -4.57
N SER A 238 -3.43 15.67 -3.95
CA SER A 238 -2.40 15.87 -2.92
C SER A 238 -1.29 14.82 -3.03
N VAL A 239 -0.06 15.24 -2.67
CA VAL A 239 1.13 14.39 -2.59
C VAL A 239 1.81 14.59 -1.24
N MET A 240 2.31 13.52 -0.64
CA MET A 240 3.16 13.58 0.56
C MET A 240 4.60 13.25 0.18
N ASN A 241 5.57 14.05 0.66
CA ASN A 241 6.99 13.82 0.39
C ASN A 241 7.54 12.61 1.16
N ALA A 242 8.60 11.99 0.63
CA ALA A 242 9.33 10.94 1.32
C ALA A 242 10.25 11.49 2.42
N TYR A 243 10.49 10.68 3.47
CA TYR A 243 11.47 10.99 4.52
C TYR A 243 12.92 10.94 4.05
N SER A 244 13.20 10.19 3.01
CA SER A 244 14.55 9.86 2.53
C SER A 244 15.27 11.07 1.94
N SER A 245 16.58 10.95 1.78
CA SER A 245 17.37 11.83 0.91
C SER A 245 17.72 11.11 -0.40
N ILE A 246 17.77 11.86 -1.50
CA ILE A 246 18.19 11.38 -2.82
C ILE A 246 19.39 12.21 -3.26
N ASN A 247 20.46 11.56 -3.70
CA ASN A 247 21.71 12.23 -4.10
C ASN A 247 22.28 13.19 -3.02
N GLY A 248 22.06 12.90 -1.75
CA GLY A 248 22.51 13.72 -0.62
C GLY A 248 21.61 14.91 -0.27
N GLU A 249 20.49 15.09 -0.96
CA GLU A 249 19.51 16.14 -0.68
C GLU A 249 18.24 15.53 -0.07
N PRO A 250 17.79 15.98 1.13
CA PRO A 250 16.52 15.53 1.71
C PRO A 250 15.36 15.92 0.80
N VAL A 251 14.43 14.99 0.56
CA VAL A 251 13.28 15.23 -0.33
C VAL A 251 12.45 16.42 0.14
N ALA A 252 12.28 16.59 1.46
CA ALA A 252 11.49 17.69 2.03
C ALA A 252 11.97 19.10 1.64
N CYS A 253 13.24 19.26 1.25
CA CYS A 253 13.78 20.56 0.83
C CYS A 253 14.36 20.54 -0.60
N SER A 254 14.08 19.50 -1.38
CA SER A 254 14.60 19.38 -2.74
C SER A 254 13.69 20.06 -3.77
N LYS A 255 14.09 21.23 -4.23
CA LYS A 255 13.42 21.93 -5.34
C LYS A 255 13.42 21.09 -6.62
N LYS A 256 14.53 20.35 -6.87
CA LYS A 256 14.65 19.45 -8.02
C LYS A 256 13.54 18.39 -8.03
N LEU A 257 13.18 17.85 -6.85
CA LEU A 257 12.17 16.80 -6.75
C LEU A 257 10.75 17.38 -6.65
N LEU A 258 10.50 18.31 -5.74
CA LEU A 258 9.14 18.79 -5.43
C LEU A 258 8.63 19.83 -6.44
N THR A 259 9.51 20.61 -7.09
CA THR A 259 9.11 21.57 -8.10
C THR A 259 9.43 21.08 -9.50
N GLU A 260 10.72 20.91 -9.85
CA GLU A 260 11.13 20.62 -11.23
C GLU A 260 10.64 19.26 -11.73
N LEU A 261 10.74 18.19 -10.89
CA LEU A 261 10.26 16.86 -11.28
C LEU A 261 8.74 16.73 -11.10
N LEU A 262 8.21 16.98 -9.89
CA LEU A 262 6.81 16.74 -9.59
C LEU A 262 5.87 17.71 -10.33
N ARG A 263 6.16 19.03 -10.29
CA ARG A 263 5.27 20.03 -10.86
C ARG A 263 5.56 20.30 -12.33
N ASP A 264 6.81 20.62 -12.66
CA ASP A 264 7.12 21.07 -14.02
C ASP A 264 7.18 19.91 -14.99
N LYS A 265 7.77 18.77 -14.60
CA LYS A 265 7.93 17.61 -15.48
C LYS A 265 6.70 16.69 -15.44
N ILE A 266 6.27 16.19 -14.29
CA ILE A 266 5.10 15.30 -14.14
C ILE A 266 3.78 16.05 -14.36
N GLY A 267 3.71 17.35 -14.04
CA GLY A 267 2.53 18.17 -14.27
C GLY A 267 1.55 18.21 -13.09
N PHE A 268 2.00 17.90 -11.87
CA PHE A 268 1.17 17.97 -10.68
C PHE A 268 0.78 19.40 -10.32
N THR A 269 -0.51 19.66 -10.17
CA THR A 269 -1.07 20.99 -9.87
C THR A 269 -1.63 21.14 -8.45
N GLY A 270 -1.80 20.04 -7.72
CA GLY A 270 -2.31 20.04 -6.36
C GLY A 270 -1.31 20.55 -5.31
N PHE A 271 -1.59 20.29 -4.04
CA PHE A 271 -0.72 20.70 -2.94
C PHE A 271 0.12 19.54 -2.41
N VAL A 272 1.33 19.86 -1.91
CA VAL A 272 2.25 18.91 -1.30
C VAL A 272 2.19 19.08 0.22
N VAL A 273 1.95 17.98 0.94
CA VAL A 273 2.02 17.94 2.40
C VAL A 273 3.33 17.30 2.85
N SER A 274 3.85 17.71 3.98
CA SER A 274 4.96 17.00 4.59
C SER A 274 4.51 15.65 5.10
N ASP A 275 5.37 14.62 5.00
CA ASP A 275 5.25 13.51 5.92
C ASP A 275 5.47 14.01 7.35
N TYR A 276 4.93 13.31 8.34
CA TYR A 276 4.94 13.79 9.72
C TYR A 276 6.36 14.05 10.18
N ILE A 277 6.64 15.29 10.61
CA ILE A 277 7.96 15.75 11.06
C ILE A 277 9.08 15.71 9.99
N SER A 278 8.78 15.49 8.70
CA SER A 278 9.84 15.41 7.68
C SER A 278 10.61 16.73 7.51
N ILE A 279 10.00 17.88 7.82
CA ILE A 279 10.68 19.18 7.82
C ILE A 279 11.60 19.32 9.04
N ASP A 280 11.18 18.85 10.20
CA ASP A 280 11.99 18.83 11.44
C ASP A 280 13.31 18.10 11.21
N ARG A 281 13.27 17.02 10.41
CA ARG A 281 14.44 16.18 10.09
C ARG A 281 15.53 16.92 9.32
N LEU A 282 15.26 18.07 8.75
CA LEU A 282 16.27 18.91 8.12
C LEU A 282 17.26 19.47 9.14
N VAL A 283 16.80 19.68 10.39
CA VAL A 283 17.63 20.07 11.52
C VAL A 283 18.30 18.85 12.15
N ASP A 284 17.52 17.85 12.53
CA ASP A 284 17.98 16.60 13.13
C ASP A 284 17.14 15.43 12.56
N PRO A 285 17.75 14.42 11.95
CA PRO A 285 19.18 14.06 11.91
C PRO A 285 19.95 14.52 10.65
N PHE A 286 19.32 15.19 9.68
CA PHE A 286 19.99 15.50 8.42
C PHE A 286 21.03 16.63 8.55
N CYS A 287 20.90 17.52 9.53
CA CYS A 287 21.83 18.64 9.79
C CYS A 287 22.07 19.52 8.54
N VAL A 288 21.03 19.77 7.76
CA VAL A 288 21.08 20.64 6.57
C VAL A 288 20.45 22.02 6.82
N ALA A 289 19.83 22.23 7.97
CA ALA A 289 19.34 23.51 8.46
C ALA A 289 19.84 23.74 9.89
N GLU A 290 20.14 24.99 10.25
CA GLU A 290 20.65 25.32 11.59
C GLU A 290 19.53 25.33 12.65
N ASN A 291 18.31 25.62 12.23
CA ASN A 291 17.14 25.70 13.09
C ASN A 291 15.86 25.42 12.31
N TYR A 292 14.72 25.32 13.02
CA TYR A 292 13.43 24.97 12.45
C TYR A 292 12.87 26.07 11.50
N GLU A 293 13.17 27.34 11.74
CA GLU A 293 12.73 28.41 10.83
C GLU A 293 13.44 28.31 9.47
N GLU A 294 14.75 28.07 9.47
CA GLU A 294 15.49 27.84 8.23
C GLU A 294 15.00 26.59 7.52
N ALA A 295 14.73 25.52 8.26
CA ALA A 295 14.15 24.29 7.71
C ALA A 295 12.83 24.56 7.00
N GLY A 296 11.94 25.36 7.64
CA GLY A 296 10.67 25.77 7.06
C GLY A 296 10.84 26.59 5.79
N VAL A 297 11.73 27.57 5.78
CA VAL A 297 12.04 28.39 4.59
C VAL A 297 12.54 27.53 3.44
N ARG A 298 13.47 26.59 3.69
CA ARG A 298 14.01 25.66 2.68
C ARG A 298 12.92 24.77 2.09
N ALA A 299 12.08 24.19 2.95
CA ALA A 299 11.00 23.29 2.54
C ALA A 299 9.96 24.03 1.69
N LEU A 300 9.52 25.23 2.12
CA LEU A 300 8.54 26.02 1.39
C LEU A 300 9.07 26.45 0.02
N LYS A 301 10.34 26.89 -0.07
CA LYS A 301 11.01 27.25 -1.33
C LYS A 301 11.20 26.06 -2.26
N ALA A 302 11.27 24.85 -1.74
CA ALA A 302 11.33 23.62 -2.54
C ALA A 302 9.96 23.23 -3.15
N GLY A 303 8.85 23.79 -2.64
CA GLY A 303 7.49 23.53 -3.11
C GLY A 303 6.69 22.58 -2.21
N LEU A 304 7.12 22.37 -0.95
CA LEU A 304 6.35 21.69 0.08
C LEU A 304 5.36 22.69 0.68
N ASP A 305 4.06 22.49 0.45
CA ASP A 305 3.04 23.50 0.73
C ASP A 305 2.55 23.49 2.18
N VAL A 306 2.43 22.32 2.82
CA VAL A 306 1.79 22.18 4.15
C VAL A 306 2.66 21.41 5.10
N GLU A 307 2.86 21.91 6.31
CA GLU A 307 3.54 21.20 7.38
C GLU A 307 2.58 20.33 8.21
N TYR A 308 2.89 19.03 8.33
CA TYR A 308 2.24 18.06 9.22
C TYR A 308 3.24 17.54 10.27
N PRO A 309 2.79 17.09 11.45
CA PRO A 309 1.40 17.12 11.97
C PRO A 309 1.05 18.39 12.76
N ARG A 310 2.01 19.27 13.00
CA ARG A 310 1.86 20.49 13.82
C ARG A 310 2.75 21.61 13.34
N PRO A 311 2.44 22.89 13.66
CA PRO A 311 3.29 24.01 13.30
C PRO A 311 4.55 24.02 14.17
N LYS A 312 5.70 23.75 13.57
CA LYS A 312 7.01 23.82 14.19
C LYS A 312 8.03 24.56 13.35
N CYS A 313 8.01 24.29 12.05
CA CYS A 313 8.88 24.92 11.07
C CYS A 313 8.16 26.06 10.33
N TYR A 314 6.86 25.87 9.98
CA TYR A 314 6.02 26.91 9.42
C TYR A 314 5.37 27.70 10.56
N THR A 315 6.05 28.75 10.96
CA THR A 315 5.63 29.60 12.09
C THR A 315 5.63 31.08 11.70
N TYR A 316 5.03 31.90 12.55
CA TYR A 316 5.03 33.36 12.34
C TYR A 316 6.45 33.96 12.36
N ALA A 317 7.44 33.24 12.92
CA ALA A 317 8.85 33.65 12.89
C ALA A 317 9.42 33.73 11.48
N MET A 318 8.83 33.01 10.48
CA MET A 318 9.20 33.13 9.07
C MET A 318 9.05 34.56 8.51
N LYS A 319 8.29 35.44 9.19
CA LYS A 319 8.20 36.86 8.88
C LYS A 319 9.58 37.53 8.90
N LYS A 320 10.46 37.13 9.81
CA LYS A 320 11.84 37.62 9.88
C LYS A 320 12.64 37.24 8.63
N ALA A 321 12.49 36.02 8.12
CA ALA A 321 13.14 35.61 6.88
C ALA A 321 12.66 36.44 5.68
N MET A 322 11.38 36.84 5.66
CA MET A 322 10.86 37.76 4.65
C MET A 322 11.49 39.15 4.76
N GLU A 323 11.60 39.71 5.98
CA GLU A 323 12.22 41.02 6.22
C GLU A 323 13.71 41.01 5.81
N MET A 324 14.38 39.89 5.93
CA MET A 324 15.78 39.69 5.50
C MET A 324 15.92 39.40 3.99
N GLY A 325 14.82 39.23 3.27
CA GLY A 325 14.82 38.87 1.84
C GLY A 325 15.18 37.43 1.54
N GLU A 326 15.14 36.55 2.55
CA GLU A 326 15.42 35.12 2.44
C GLU A 326 14.19 34.33 1.99
N LEU A 327 12.99 34.85 2.24
CA LEU A 327 11.71 34.27 1.80
C LEU A 327 10.90 35.37 1.09
N ASP A 328 10.32 35.02 -0.07
CA ASP A 328 9.40 35.86 -0.79
C ASP A 328 7.96 35.56 -0.38
N ILE A 329 7.13 36.59 -0.21
CA ILE A 329 5.69 36.45 0.07
C ILE A 329 4.99 35.62 -1.03
N ASP A 330 5.41 35.74 -2.28
CA ASP A 330 4.85 35.01 -3.40
C ASP A 330 5.01 33.49 -3.22
N THR A 331 6.07 33.05 -2.54
CA THR A 331 6.29 31.63 -2.21
C THR A 331 5.23 31.13 -1.20
N VAL A 332 4.96 31.93 -0.16
CA VAL A 332 3.88 31.65 0.81
C VAL A 332 2.53 31.64 0.12
N ASP A 333 2.29 32.66 -0.72
CA ASP A 333 1.01 32.83 -1.43
C ASP A 333 0.72 31.69 -2.39
N GLN A 334 1.73 31.12 -3.04
CA GLN A 334 1.56 29.95 -3.89
C GLN A 334 1.11 28.72 -3.11
N ALA A 335 1.71 28.46 -1.94
CA ALA A 335 1.31 27.35 -1.08
C ALA A 335 -0.13 27.52 -0.57
N VAL A 336 -0.45 28.70 -0.04
CA VAL A 336 -1.81 29.04 0.44
C VAL A 336 -2.83 28.92 -0.68
N ARG A 337 -2.52 29.42 -1.87
CA ARG A 337 -3.39 29.34 -3.06
C ARG A 337 -3.76 27.90 -3.39
N ARG A 338 -2.80 26.97 -3.39
CA ARG A 338 -3.07 25.54 -3.68
C ARG A 338 -4.00 24.94 -2.67
N VAL A 339 -3.78 25.20 -1.39
CA VAL A 339 -4.64 24.69 -0.31
C VAL A 339 -6.05 25.28 -0.40
N LEU A 340 -6.19 26.59 -0.59
CA LEU A 340 -7.49 27.22 -0.72
C LEU A 340 -8.24 26.76 -1.98
N THR A 341 -7.54 26.58 -3.09
CA THR A 341 -8.12 26.01 -4.33
C THR A 341 -8.76 24.65 -4.05
N ALA A 342 -8.03 23.75 -3.39
CA ALA A 342 -8.56 22.43 -3.03
C ALA A 342 -9.79 22.52 -2.10
N LYS A 343 -9.79 23.43 -1.12
CA LYS A 343 -10.94 23.66 -0.22
C LYS A 343 -12.18 24.13 -0.97
N PHE A 344 -12.03 25.04 -1.93
CA PHE A 344 -13.14 25.51 -2.76
C PHE A 344 -13.63 24.43 -3.72
N GLU A 345 -12.75 23.63 -4.33
CA GLU A 345 -13.11 22.51 -5.21
C GLU A 345 -13.88 21.41 -4.49
N LEU A 346 -13.61 21.21 -3.20
CA LEU A 346 -14.36 20.31 -2.33
C LEU A 346 -15.70 20.86 -1.87
N GLY A 347 -16.02 22.13 -2.12
CA GLY A 347 -17.21 22.80 -1.63
C GLY A 347 -17.22 22.97 -0.10
N LEU A 348 -16.05 23.01 0.55
CA LEU A 348 -15.95 23.15 2.01
C LEU A 348 -16.52 24.47 2.53
N PHE A 349 -16.48 25.55 1.76
CA PHE A 349 -17.05 26.83 2.15
C PHE A 349 -18.57 26.82 2.12
N GLU A 350 -19.17 25.92 1.36
CA GLU A 350 -20.61 25.69 1.27
C GLU A 350 -21.09 24.66 2.30
N ASN A 351 -20.34 23.58 2.49
CA ASN A 351 -20.71 22.53 3.43
C ASN A 351 -19.48 21.84 4.05
N PRO A 352 -18.89 22.39 5.13
CA PRO A 352 -17.76 21.78 5.82
C PRO A 352 -18.16 20.66 6.81
N TYR A 353 -19.46 20.52 7.09
CA TYR A 353 -19.96 19.72 8.21
C TYR A 353 -20.02 18.22 7.90
N PRO A 354 -19.96 17.36 8.96
CA PRO A 354 -20.24 15.94 8.84
C PRO A 354 -21.72 15.69 8.49
N ASP A 355 -22.00 14.56 7.86
CA ASP A 355 -23.35 14.10 7.56
C ASP A 355 -23.78 12.98 8.53
N LYS A 356 -24.36 13.37 9.68
CA LYS A 356 -24.81 12.42 10.70
C LYS A 356 -25.96 11.50 10.23
N ALA A 357 -26.72 11.89 9.19
CA ALA A 357 -27.76 11.03 8.63
C ALA A 357 -27.16 9.95 7.72
N LEU A 358 -26.07 10.28 7.02
CA LEU A 358 -25.29 9.34 6.23
C LEU A 358 -24.55 8.34 7.12
N LEU A 359 -23.99 8.77 8.24
CA LEU A 359 -23.19 7.95 9.16
C LEU A 359 -23.87 6.61 9.50
N LYS A 360 -25.18 6.64 9.83
CA LYS A 360 -25.94 5.43 10.15
C LYS A 360 -26.18 4.48 8.95
N LYS A 361 -25.88 4.93 7.73
CA LYS A 361 -26.16 4.18 6.51
C LYS A 361 -24.88 3.58 5.90
N VAL A 362 -23.71 4.09 6.25
CA VAL A 362 -22.45 3.71 5.60
C VAL A 362 -21.59 2.74 6.39
N LEU A 363 -21.77 2.70 7.72
CA LEU A 363 -20.97 1.80 8.56
C LEU A 363 -21.51 0.36 8.52
N HIS A 364 -20.59 -0.60 8.32
CA HIS A 364 -20.88 -2.05 8.33
C HIS A 364 -22.03 -2.49 7.41
N THR A 365 -22.14 -1.88 6.24
CA THR A 365 -23.22 -2.20 5.28
C THR A 365 -23.09 -3.65 4.76
N PRO A 366 -24.15 -4.26 4.22
CA PRO A 366 -24.06 -5.56 3.55
C PRO A 366 -23.04 -5.56 2.40
N GLU A 367 -22.96 -4.44 1.66
CA GLU A 367 -22.04 -4.23 0.54
C GLU A 367 -20.59 -4.23 1.04
N SER A 368 -20.27 -3.46 2.11
CA SER A 368 -18.92 -3.43 2.69
C SER A 368 -18.50 -4.80 3.22
N LYS A 369 -19.39 -5.53 3.86
CA LYS A 369 -19.14 -6.91 4.34
C LYS A 369 -18.90 -7.88 3.19
N THR A 370 -19.67 -7.77 2.11
CA THR A 370 -19.53 -8.62 0.93
C THR A 370 -18.21 -8.36 0.22
N LEU A 371 -17.87 -7.08 0.01
CA LEU A 371 -16.60 -6.70 -0.60
C LEU A 371 -15.42 -7.15 0.27
N ASN A 372 -15.48 -6.92 1.59
CA ASN A 372 -14.40 -7.29 2.50
C ASN A 372 -14.15 -8.82 2.50
N ARG A 373 -15.22 -9.65 2.50
CA ARG A 373 -15.08 -11.11 2.32
C ARG A 373 -14.44 -11.48 0.99
N ARG A 374 -14.88 -10.85 -0.10
CA ARG A 374 -14.32 -11.08 -1.43
C ARG A 374 -12.82 -10.76 -1.45
N MET A 375 -12.44 -9.60 -0.94
CA MET A 375 -11.04 -9.16 -0.90
C MET A 375 -10.19 -10.08 -0.02
N ALA A 376 -10.73 -10.52 1.12
CA ALA A 376 -10.05 -11.49 1.98
C ALA A 376 -9.74 -12.81 1.25
N HIS A 377 -10.69 -13.34 0.45
CA HIS A 377 -10.48 -14.55 -0.34
C HIS A 377 -9.48 -14.33 -1.49
N GLU A 378 -9.66 -13.25 -2.24
CA GLU A 378 -8.86 -12.98 -3.45
C GLU A 378 -7.39 -12.67 -3.16
N GLY A 379 -7.07 -12.17 -1.95
CA GLY A 379 -5.70 -11.90 -1.52
C GLY A 379 -4.91 -13.14 -1.07
N LEU A 380 -5.59 -14.25 -0.73
CA LEU A 380 -4.92 -15.46 -0.29
C LEU A 380 -4.18 -16.15 -1.44
N THR A 381 -2.89 -16.42 -1.25
CA THR A 381 -2.01 -16.98 -2.27
C THR A 381 -1.52 -18.36 -1.90
N LEU A 382 -1.93 -19.38 -2.67
CA LEU A 382 -1.44 -20.74 -2.49
C LEU A 382 -0.04 -20.88 -3.11
N LEU A 383 1.01 -20.96 -2.27
CA LEU A 383 2.39 -21.02 -2.73
C LEU A 383 2.82 -22.46 -3.13
N LYS A 384 2.30 -23.45 -2.43
CA LYS A 384 2.62 -24.86 -2.66
C LYS A 384 1.43 -25.75 -2.32
N ASN A 385 1.24 -26.82 -3.11
CA ASN A 385 0.28 -27.87 -2.81
C ASN A 385 0.72 -29.19 -3.46
N ASN A 386 1.13 -30.15 -2.64
CA ASN A 386 1.49 -31.50 -3.10
C ASN A 386 0.27 -32.45 -3.07
N GLY A 387 -0.93 -31.95 -3.33
CA GLY A 387 -2.19 -32.71 -3.33
C GLY A 387 -2.81 -32.88 -1.94
N LEU A 388 -2.36 -32.14 -0.92
CA LEU A 388 -2.98 -32.13 0.40
C LEU A 388 -4.26 -31.30 0.42
N LEU A 389 -4.27 -30.16 -0.24
CA LEU A 389 -5.42 -29.26 -0.33
C LEU A 389 -6.24 -29.53 -1.60
N PRO A 390 -7.57 -29.42 -1.54
CA PRO A 390 -8.38 -29.09 -0.37
C PRO A 390 -8.44 -30.25 0.64
N LEU A 391 -8.55 -29.91 1.93
CA LEU A 391 -8.68 -30.87 3.01
C LEU A 391 -10.03 -31.61 2.96
N ALA A 392 -10.01 -32.92 3.32
CA ALA A 392 -11.22 -33.70 3.45
C ALA A 392 -12.10 -33.18 4.60
N ARG A 393 -13.42 -33.27 4.44
CA ARG A 393 -14.39 -32.79 5.45
C ARG A 393 -14.71 -33.82 6.52
N ASP A 394 -14.23 -35.06 6.40
CA ASP A 394 -14.45 -36.13 7.33
C ASP A 394 -13.28 -36.37 8.30
N LEU A 395 -12.30 -35.47 8.34
CA LEU A 395 -11.19 -35.49 9.28
C LEU A 395 -11.71 -35.54 10.73
N LYS A 396 -11.11 -36.40 11.56
CA LYS A 396 -11.58 -36.57 12.94
C LYS A 396 -10.79 -35.78 13.95
N ARG A 397 -9.50 -35.58 13.73
CA ARG A 397 -8.61 -34.88 14.67
C ARG A 397 -7.76 -33.90 13.90
N ILE A 398 -7.92 -32.60 14.24
CA ILE A 398 -7.20 -31.51 13.61
C ILE A 398 -6.45 -30.76 14.69
N ALA A 399 -5.15 -30.56 14.49
CA ALA A 399 -4.36 -29.66 15.30
C ALA A 399 -4.23 -28.31 14.59
N VAL A 400 -4.66 -27.21 15.24
CA VAL A 400 -4.45 -25.85 14.77
C VAL A 400 -3.45 -25.22 15.74
N ILE A 401 -2.21 -25.09 15.31
CA ILE A 401 -1.10 -24.71 16.20
C ILE A 401 -0.34 -23.48 15.65
N GLY A 402 0.31 -22.79 16.56
CA GLY A 402 1.14 -21.63 16.23
C GLY A 402 0.55 -20.28 16.67
N PRO A 403 1.32 -19.19 16.50
CA PRO A 403 1.02 -17.90 17.13
C PRO A 403 -0.21 -17.18 16.59
N HIS A 404 -0.59 -17.44 15.36
CA HIS A 404 -1.70 -16.76 14.69
C HIS A 404 -3.02 -17.56 14.72
N ALA A 405 -2.99 -18.79 15.24
CA ALA A 405 -4.13 -19.69 15.19
C ALA A 405 -5.37 -19.18 15.94
N ASP A 406 -5.18 -18.56 17.11
CA ASP A 406 -6.28 -17.99 17.93
C ASP A 406 -6.12 -16.46 18.15
N SER A 407 -5.66 -15.73 17.14
CA SER A 407 -5.52 -14.26 17.16
C SER A 407 -6.28 -13.65 16.00
N ILE A 408 -7.15 -12.67 16.28
CA ILE A 408 -7.72 -11.81 15.24
C ILE A 408 -6.83 -10.61 14.96
N ARG A 409 -5.97 -10.19 15.92
CA ARG A 409 -5.02 -9.08 15.69
C ARG A 409 -4.09 -9.34 14.49
N SER A 410 -3.74 -10.59 14.23
CA SER A 410 -2.88 -11.00 13.11
C SER A 410 -3.48 -10.71 11.73
N TYR A 411 -4.78 -10.45 11.64
CA TYR A 411 -5.47 -10.16 10.37
C TYR A 411 -5.36 -8.72 9.91
N PHE A 412 -4.83 -7.82 10.75
CA PHE A 412 -4.85 -6.39 10.52
C PHE A 412 -3.44 -5.84 10.29
N GLY A 413 -3.30 -5.08 9.19
CA GLY A 413 -2.06 -4.45 8.79
C GLY A 413 -1.73 -3.17 9.57
N THR A 414 -0.56 -2.57 9.28
CA THR A 414 -0.01 -1.41 9.98
C THR A 414 -1.03 -0.26 9.99
N PHE A 415 -1.39 0.31 8.87
CA PHE A 415 -2.33 1.43 8.81
C PHE A 415 -3.79 0.97 8.90
N SER A 416 -4.13 0.36 10.04
CA SER A 416 -5.48 -0.02 10.42
C SER A 416 -5.77 0.40 11.86
N TYR A 417 -7.04 0.66 12.19
CA TYR A 417 -7.45 1.01 13.56
C TYR A 417 -7.00 -0.04 14.58
N PRO A 418 -7.15 -1.37 14.36
CA PRO A 418 -6.66 -2.37 15.32
C PRO A 418 -5.16 -2.32 15.60
N ALA A 419 -4.33 -1.96 14.62
CA ALA A 419 -2.90 -1.86 14.83
C ALA A 419 -2.53 -0.59 15.63
N MET A 420 -3.23 0.52 15.40
CA MET A 420 -3.05 1.74 16.19
C MET A 420 -3.51 1.55 17.64
N LEU A 421 -4.63 0.85 17.84
CA LEU A 421 -5.11 0.51 19.18
C LEU A 421 -4.11 -0.37 19.96
N ASP A 422 -3.50 -1.34 19.28
CA ASP A 422 -2.48 -2.20 19.85
C ASP A 422 -1.25 -1.39 20.31
N MET A 423 -0.80 -0.45 19.50
CA MET A 423 0.28 0.46 19.85
C MET A 423 -0.08 1.32 21.08
N SER A 424 -1.28 1.90 21.11
CA SER A 424 -1.75 2.72 22.23
C SER A 424 -1.80 1.94 23.54
N ILE A 425 -2.39 0.74 23.52
CA ILE A 425 -2.48 -0.14 24.71
C ILE A 425 -1.08 -0.55 25.19
N SER A 426 -0.17 -0.87 24.30
CA SER A 426 1.20 -1.28 24.65
C SER A 426 1.96 -0.16 25.32
N ARG A 427 1.77 1.09 24.92
CA ARG A 427 2.37 2.28 25.53
C ARG A 427 1.80 2.61 26.89
N GLU A 428 0.46 2.54 27.04
CA GLU A 428 -0.18 2.70 28.35
C GLU A 428 0.39 1.75 29.40
N GLU A 429 0.64 0.49 29.01
CA GLU A 429 1.21 -0.53 29.90
C GLU A 429 2.67 -0.23 30.27
N ASP A 430 3.39 0.51 29.43
CA ASP A 430 4.75 0.98 29.71
C ASP A 430 4.81 2.25 30.55
N GLY A 431 3.64 2.79 30.91
CA GLY A 431 3.55 4.07 31.63
C GLY A 431 3.95 5.28 30.77
N GLN A 432 4.01 5.11 29.46
CA GLN A 432 4.26 6.21 28.52
C GLN A 432 2.95 6.93 28.24
N VAL A 433 2.86 8.16 28.70
CA VAL A 433 1.74 9.07 28.39
C VAL A 433 2.14 9.90 27.17
N PHE A 434 1.22 10.07 26.23
CA PHE A 434 1.44 10.99 25.12
C PHE A 434 1.47 12.43 25.62
N GLU A 435 2.65 12.98 25.86
CA GLU A 435 2.79 14.39 26.24
C GLU A 435 2.46 15.33 25.07
N GLU A 436 2.70 14.89 23.82
CA GLU A 436 2.34 15.63 22.61
C GLU A 436 1.78 14.71 21.52
N PRO A 437 0.58 15.01 20.99
CA PRO A 437 0.06 14.37 19.79
C PRO A 437 1.00 14.61 18.59
N GLY A 438 1.34 13.56 17.86
CA GLY A 438 2.25 13.63 16.71
C GLY A 438 3.71 13.26 17.00
N LEU A 439 4.17 13.26 18.26
CA LEU A 439 5.43 12.63 18.67
C LEU A 439 5.38 11.11 18.76
N ILE A 440 4.19 10.54 18.58
CA ILE A 440 3.94 9.09 18.57
C ILE A 440 4.93 8.33 17.70
N VAL A 441 5.32 8.93 16.59
CA VAL A 441 6.21 8.32 15.60
C VAL A 441 7.68 8.35 16.06
N TYR A 442 8.11 9.34 16.83
CA TYR A 442 9.51 9.52 17.21
C TYR A 442 10.03 8.45 18.19
N ASP A 443 9.26 8.14 19.22
CA ASP A 443 9.68 7.16 20.25
C ASP A 443 9.62 5.72 19.74
N VAL A 444 8.81 5.47 18.71
CA VAL A 444 8.73 4.15 18.06
C VAL A 444 10.06 3.78 17.41
N TRP A 445 10.84 4.77 16.96
CA TRP A 445 12.07 4.56 16.21
C TRP A 445 13.34 4.47 17.08
N GLN A 446 13.26 4.76 18.35
CA GLN A 446 14.40 4.64 19.29
C GLN A 446 14.57 3.25 19.92
N ARG A 447 14.07 2.23 19.25
CA ARG A 447 14.11 0.85 19.72
C ARG A 447 15.50 0.26 19.78
N HIS A 448 15.77 -0.48 20.86
CA HIS A 448 16.84 -1.48 20.83
C HIS A 448 16.33 -2.76 20.12
N PRO A 449 17.12 -3.39 19.23
CA PRO A 449 16.70 -4.60 18.50
C PRO A 449 16.15 -5.75 19.38
N ASN A 450 16.53 -5.77 20.65
CA ASN A 450 16.14 -6.81 21.62
C ASN A 450 14.89 -6.44 22.45
N ASP A 451 14.27 -5.30 22.22
CA ASP A 451 13.14 -4.81 23.02
C ASP A 451 11.78 -5.30 22.51
N ILE A 452 11.75 -6.19 21.49
CA ILE A 452 10.50 -6.77 20.99
C ILE A 452 9.91 -7.70 22.06
N ARG A 453 8.67 -7.41 22.45
CA ARG A 453 7.91 -8.22 23.40
C ARG A 453 6.57 -8.64 22.85
N GLU A 454 5.95 -9.59 23.53
CA GLU A 454 4.62 -10.06 23.19
C GLU A 454 3.57 -8.97 23.36
N ALA A 455 2.54 -9.01 22.50
CA ALA A 455 1.41 -8.10 22.63
C ALA A 455 0.64 -8.36 23.93
N SER A 456 0.07 -7.30 24.48
CA SER A 456 -0.80 -7.40 25.64
C SER A 456 -2.05 -8.26 25.35
N PRO A 457 -2.44 -9.16 26.25
CA PRO A 457 -3.72 -9.87 26.17
C PRO A 457 -4.94 -8.92 26.11
N ARG A 458 -4.79 -7.67 26.56
CA ARG A 458 -5.86 -6.64 26.51
C ARG A 458 -6.27 -6.34 25.07
N ILE A 459 -5.35 -6.39 24.11
CA ILE A 459 -5.65 -6.07 22.71
C ILE A 459 -6.62 -7.09 22.11
N GLU A 460 -6.32 -8.40 22.23
CA GLU A 460 -7.23 -9.44 21.73
C GLU A 460 -8.63 -9.35 22.37
N LYS A 461 -8.69 -9.11 23.69
CA LYS A 461 -9.96 -8.94 24.39
C LYS A 461 -10.75 -7.72 23.87
N ARG A 462 -10.07 -6.63 23.59
CA ARG A 462 -10.68 -5.39 23.08
C ARG A 462 -11.17 -5.61 21.65
N LEU A 463 -10.35 -6.15 20.78
CA LEU A 463 -10.70 -6.40 19.37
C LEU A 463 -11.87 -7.40 19.23
N ARG A 464 -11.90 -8.48 20.02
CA ARG A 464 -13.04 -9.42 20.01
C ARG A 464 -14.36 -8.76 20.42
N LYS A 465 -14.32 -7.67 21.22
CA LYS A 465 -15.51 -6.89 21.57
C LYS A 465 -15.92 -5.96 20.43
N GLU A 466 -14.98 -5.33 19.76
CA GLU A 466 -15.22 -4.35 18.69
C GLU A 466 -15.53 -5.03 17.34
N TYR A 467 -14.93 -6.18 17.09
CA TYR A 467 -15.13 -6.99 15.88
C TYR A 467 -15.75 -8.36 16.20
N PRO A 468 -17.00 -8.40 16.72
CA PRO A 468 -17.61 -9.63 17.22
C PRO A 468 -17.87 -10.69 16.12
N ASN A 469 -17.86 -10.30 14.86
CA ASN A 469 -18.05 -11.19 13.70
C ASN A 469 -16.73 -11.72 13.13
N THR A 470 -15.59 -11.20 13.56
CA THR A 470 -14.27 -11.67 13.12
C THR A 470 -13.91 -12.94 13.89
N LYS A 471 -13.74 -14.04 13.15
CA LYS A 471 -13.43 -15.37 13.73
C LYS A 471 -11.94 -15.61 13.64
N THR A 472 -11.36 -16.16 14.72
CA THR A 472 -10.00 -16.70 14.64
C THR A 472 -9.98 -17.95 13.74
N LEU A 473 -8.79 -18.35 13.29
CA LEU A 473 -8.65 -19.56 12.47
C LEU A 473 -9.18 -20.79 13.20
N VAL A 474 -8.89 -20.92 14.49
CA VAL A 474 -9.42 -22.03 15.33
C VAL A 474 -10.94 -22.02 15.37
N GLN A 475 -11.57 -20.86 15.58
CA GLN A 475 -13.03 -20.74 15.61
C GLN A 475 -13.64 -21.11 14.25
N ALA A 476 -13.07 -20.61 13.16
CA ALA A 476 -13.56 -20.88 11.82
C ALA A 476 -13.42 -22.39 11.45
N VAL A 477 -12.32 -23.05 11.84
CA VAL A 477 -12.15 -24.52 11.64
C VAL A 477 -13.16 -25.31 12.46
N ARG A 478 -13.41 -24.93 13.72
CA ARG A 478 -14.41 -25.60 14.57
C ARG A 478 -15.83 -25.48 14.02
N GLU A 479 -16.18 -24.31 13.51
CA GLU A 479 -17.49 -24.12 12.86
C GLU A 479 -17.62 -24.91 11.56
N LYS A 480 -16.53 -25.03 10.81
CA LYS A 480 -16.50 -25.79 9.55
C LYS A 480 -16.66 -27.28 9.75
N LEU A 481 -16.11 -27.80 10.83
CA LEU A 481 -16.07 -29.20 11.15
C LEU A 481 -16.59 -29.46 12.57
N PRO A 482 -17.91 -29.32 12.83
CA PRO A 482 -18.48 -29.41 14.17
C PRO A 482 -18.39 -30.82 14.79
N ASP A 483 -18.23 -31.87 13.97
CA ASP A 483 -18.13 -33.27 14.42
C ASP A 483 -16.68 -33.71 14.59
N SER A 484 -15.69 -32.81 14.38
CA SER A 484 -14.27 -33.13 14.51
C SER A 484 -13.71 -32.63 15.83
N ASN A 485 -12.73 -33.36 16.37
CA ASN A 485 -11.93 -32.86 17.49
C ASN A 485 -10.87 -31.87 16.95
N VAL A 486 -11.11 -30.55 17.15
CA VAL A 486 -10.19 -29.49 16.77
C VAL A 486 -9.48 -28.97 18.01
N GLU A 487 -8.23 -29.39 18.16
CA GLU A 487 -7.38 -28.99 19.28
C GLU A 487 -6.48 -27.82 18.89
N TYR A 488 -6.39 -26.84 19.80
CA TYR A 488 -5.52 -25.65 19.67
C TYR A 488 -4.37 -25.72 20.67
N ALA A 489 -3.18 -25.31 20.21
CA ALA A 489 -2.07 -24.98 21.09
C ALA A 489 -1.22 -23.87 20.49
N LEU A 490 -0.87 -22.87 21.31
CA LEU A 490 -0.03 -21.74 20.89
C LEU A 490 1.34 -22.24 20.39
N GLY A 491 1.98 -23.13 21.12
CA GLY A 491 3.30 -23.69 20.79
C GLY A 491 4.43 -22.71 20.97
N ILE A 492 4.42 -21.65 20.17
CA ILE A 492 5.43 -20.61 20.14
C ILE A 492 4.77 -19.24 19.97
N SER A 493 5.41 -18.18 20.45
CA SER A 493 4.94 -16.81 20.23
C SER A 493 5.24 -16.31 18.81
N TYR A 494 4.58 -15.23 18.38
CA TYR A 494 4.87 -14.61 17.07
C TYR A 494 6.26 -13.97 17.02
N THR A 495 6.84 -13.57 18.15
CA THR A 495 8.25 -13.12 18.23
C THR A 495 9.24 -14.29 18.11
N GLY A 496 8.77 -15.51 18.33
CA GLY A 496 9.60 -16.71 18.37
C GLY A 496 10.42 -16.88 19.65
N ASN A 497 10.27 -15.98 20.64
CA ASN A 497 11.10 -15.98 21.86
C ASN A 497 10.50 -16.82 22.99
N HIS A 498 9.18 -17.02 23.04
CA HIS A 498 8.51 -17.81 24.07
C HIS A 498 8.15 -19.20 23.53
N ILE A 499 8.94 -20.19 23.94
CA ILE A 499 8.86 -21.58 23.46
C ILE A 499 8.28 -22.57 24.51
N SER A 500 7.83 -22.08 25.65
CA SER A 500 7.33 -22.94 26.75
C SER A 500 6.15 -23.81 26.37
N GLY A 501 5.34 -23.39 25.40
CA GLY A 501 4.21 -24.15 24.86
C GLY A 501 4.57 -25.22 23.82
N MET A 502 5.81 -25.23 23.32
CA MET A 502 6.21 -26.04 22.15
C MET A 502 5.96 -27.54 22.38
N LYS A 503 6.37 -28.06 23.53
CA LYS A 503 6.15 -29.50 23.87
C LYS A 503 4.66 -29.88 23.90
N HIS A 504 3.80 -28.98 24.39
CA HIS A 504 2.36 -29.21 24.41
C HIS A 504 1.80 -29.19 22.97
N ALA A 505 2.19 -28.21 22.15
CA ALA A 505 1.74 -28.16 20.77
C ALA A 505 2.19 -29.38 19.93
N LEU A 506 3.41 -29.87 20.14
CA LEU A 506 3.90 -31.07 19.48
C LEU A 506 3.10 -32.32 19.92
N ASN A 507 2.69 -32.40 21.18
CA ASN A 507 1.83 -33.52 21.65
C ASN A 507 0.42 -33.43 21.00
N VAL A 508 -0.16 -32.27 20.90
CA VAL A 508 -1.43 -32.04 20.18
C VAL A 508 -1.27 -32.42 18.70
N ALA A 509 -0.23 -31.96 18.04
CA ALA A 509 0.08 -32.24 16.65
C ALA A 509 0.30 -33.75 16.38
N ALA A 510 1.01 -34.46 17.26
CA ALA A 510 1.30 -35.90 17.12
C ALA A 510 0.03 -36.76 17.08
N ASN A 511 -1.05 -36.33 17.75
CA ASN A 511 -2.32 -37.04 17.81
C ASN A 511 -3.29 -36.65 16.67
N ALA A 512 -2.96 -35.69 15.83
CA ALA A 512 -3.82 -35.19 14.75
C ALA A 512 -3.73 -36.05 13.49
N ASP A 513 -4.77 -35.99 12.67
CA ASP A 513 -4.81 -36.56 11.32
C ASP A 513 -4.20 -35.57 10.33
N VAL A 514 -4.39 -34.24 10.58
CA VAL A 514 -3.78 -33.14 9.85
C VAL A 514 -3.42 -32.03 10.81
N ILE A 515 -2.34 -31.29 10.49
CA ILE A 515 -1.88 -30.12 11.23
C ILE A 515 -2.09 -28.88 10.36
N ILE A 516 -2.67 -27.83 10.94
CA ILE A 516 -2.68 -26.48 10.41
C ILE A 516 -1.69 -25.68 11.28
N LEU A 517 -0.50 -25.42 10.72
CA LEU A 517 0.58 -24.71 11.39
C LEU A 517 0.57 -23.26 10.97
N THR A 518 0.38 -22.35 11.92
CA THR A 518 0.51 -20.91 11.66
C THR A 518 1.89 -20.42 12.05
N ILE A 519 2.52 -19.64 11.18
CA ILE A 519 3.85 -19.04 11.37
C ILE A 519 3.87 -17.61 10.80
N GLY A 520 4.91 -16.87 11.11
CA GLY A 520 5.15 -15.51 10.57
C GLY A 520 5.27 -14.47 11.66
N GLY A 521 5.25 -13.19 11.23
CA GLY A 521 5.41 -12.03 12.10
C GLY A 521 4.10 -11.41 12.53
N LYS A 522 4.21 -10.30 13.25
CA LYS A 522 3.10 -9.41 13.61
C LYS A 522 3.33 -8.05 12.99
N ASN A 523 2.44 -7.65 12.11
CA ASN A 523 2.49 -6.36 11.46
C ASN A 523 1.92 -5.25 12.37
N GLY A 524 2.60 -4.10 12.45
CA GLY A 524 2.16 -2.98 13.29
C GLY A 524 3.24 -1.97 13.56
N TRP A 525 3.08 -1.25 14.66
CA TRP A 525 4.05 -0.30 15.19
C TRP A 525 4.52 -0.69 16.59
N GLY A 526 5.58 -0.01 17.03
CA GLY A 526 6.07 -0.12 18.39
C GLY A 526 6.75 -1.45 18.71
N ILE A 527 6.99 -1.66 19.99
CA ILE A 527 7.80 -2.76 20.52
C ILE A 527 7.14 -4.14 20.44
N THR A 528 5.89 -4.21 20.05
CA THR A 528 5.14 -5.48 19.92
C THR A 528 5.00 -5.95 18.47
N ALA A 529 5.61 -5.28 17.49
CA ALA A 529 5.56 -5.67 16.09
C ALA A 529 6.91 -6.22 15.61
N THR A 530 6.90 -7.16 14.65
CA THR A 530 8.10 -7.72 14.02
C THR A 530 8.32 -7.18 12.61
N VAL A 531 7.33 -6.48 12.06
CA VAL A 531 7.33 -5.86 10.73
C VAL A 531 6.38 -4.67 10.73
N GLY A 532 6.73 -3.59 10.05
CA GLY A 532 5.95 -2.34 9.96
C GLY A 532 6.84 -1.13 9.82
N GLU A 533 6.26 0.07 9.94
CA GLU A 533 7.00 1.31 9.84
C GLU A 533 8.03 1.44 10.96
N GLY A 534 9.30 1.71 10.58
CA GLY A 534 10.41 1.76 11.51
C GLY A 534 10.77 0.41 12.14
N ILE A 535 10.27 -0.70 11.57
CA ILE A 535 10.52 -2.06 12.03
C ILE A 535 11.10 -2.88 10.88
N ASP A 536 12.30 -2.46 10.52
CA ASP A 536 13.09 -3.11 9.48
C ASP A 536 13.81 -4.33 10.04
N SER A 537 14.23 -5.23 9.17
CA SER A 537 14.91 -6.44 9.60
C SER A 537 16.18 -6.69 8.80
N SER A 538 17.27 -6.98 9.47
CA SER A 538 18.51 -7.44 8.82
C SER A 538 18.41 -8.87 8.31
N ASN A 539 17.39 -9.62 8.74
CA ASN A 539 17.08 -10.98 8.34
C ASN A 539 15.58 -11.08 8.00
N ILE A 540 15.25 -11.72 6.89
CA ILE A 540 13.88 -11.92 6.40
C ILE A 540 13.34 -13.33 6.68
N ASP A 541 14.05 -14.12 7.48
CA ASP A 541 13.60 -15.43 7.97
C ASP A 541 12.46 -15.27 9.00
N LEU A 542 11.87 -16.39 9.36
CA LEU A 542 10.86 -16.45 10.41
C LEU A 542 11.39 -15.91 11.75
N PRO A 543 10.57 -15.21 12.53
CA PRO A 543 10.99 -14.66 13.82
C PRO A 543 11.45 -15.73 14.81
N GLY A 544 12.59 -15.50 15.49
CA GLY A 544 13.10 -16.31 16.58
C GLY A 544 13.18 -17.81 16.28
N GLU A 545 12.61 -18.64 17.16
CA GLU A 545 12.66 -20.11 17.07
C GLU A 545 11.52 -20.71 16.23
N GLN A 546 10.79 -19.94 15.43
CA GLN A 546 9.65 -20.45 14.66
C GLN A 546 10.07 -21.50 13.62
N GLU A 547 11.22 -21.33 12.95
CA GLU A 547 11.72 -22.36 12.04
C GLU A 547 12.05 -23.66 12.76
N ARG A 548 12.66 -23.59 13.96
CA ARG A 548 12.90 -24.77 14.79
C ARG A 548 11.59 -25.47 15.15
N PHE A 549 10.57 -24.71 15.56
CA PHE A 549 9.24 -25.28 15.84
C PHE A 549 8.66 -25.99 14.61
N ALA A 550 8.74 -25.38 13.44
CA ALA A 550 8.30 -25.99 12.20
C ALA A 550 9.09 -27.28 11.87
N ARG A 551 10.42 -27.30 12.09
CA ARG A 551 11.25 -28.51 11.93
C ARG A 551 10.80 -29.65 12.86
N GLU A 552 10.49 -29.35 14.11
CA GLU A 552 9.98 -30.34 15.08
C GLU A 552 8.58 -30.83 14.69
N VAL A 553 7.70 -29.96 14.17
CA VAL A 553 6.39 -30.37 13.62
C VAL A 553 6.55 -31.28 12.40
N PHE A 554 7.44 -30.91 11.46
CA PHE A 554 7.72 -31.75 10.29
C PHE A 554 8.23 -33.15 10.67
N ALA A 555 9.09 -33.23 11.71
CA ALA A 555 9.64 -34.50 12.21
C ALA A 555 8.57 -35.48 12.75
N LEU A 556 7.36 -35.00 13.05
CA LEU A 556 6.23 -35.87 13.42
C LEU A 556 5.71 -36.72 12.25
N GLY A 557 6.10 -36.40 11.01
CA GLY A 557 5.68 -37.14 9.80
C GLY A 557 4.19 -37.04 9.50
N LYS A 558 3.52 -35.98 9.97
CA LYS A 558 2.09 -35.72 9.77
C LYS A 558 1.86 -34.82 8.57
N LYS A 559 0.73 -35.01 7.87
CA LYS A 559 0.27 -34.08 6.85
C LYS A 559 0.09 -32.68 7.44
N THR A 560 0.76 -31.69 6.88
CA THR A 560 0.78 -30.33 7.46
C THR A 560 0.54 -29.29 6.40
N VAL A 561 -0.42 -28.39 6.67
CA VAL A 561 -0.61 -27.14 5.94
C VAL A 561 0.02 -26.02 6.75
N VAL A 562 0.87 -25.23 6.11
CA VAL A 562 1.44 -24.01 6.68
C VAL A 562 0.60 -22.82 6.24
N VAL A 563 0.18 -21.98 7.18
CA VAL A 563 -0.47 -20.68 6.92
C VAL A 563 0.47 -19.59 7.41
N HIS A 564 1.00 -18.81 6.50
CA HIS A 564 1.96 -17.77 6.78
C HIS A 564 1.28 -16.41 6.91
N PHE A 565 1.55 -15.71 8.01
CA PHE A 565 1.04 -14.36 8.30
C PHE A 565 2.23 -13.42 8.49
N ASP A 566 2.51 -12.57 7.52
CA ASP A 566 3.57 -11.56 7.66
C ASP A 566 3.30 -10.36 6.74
N GLY A 567 4.05 -9.29 6.92
CA GLY A 567 4.10 -8.16 6.00
C GLY A 567 5.13 -8.35 4.87
N ARG A 568 5.86 -9.47 4.89
CA ARG A 568 6.84 -9.92 3.88
C ARG A 568 6.41 -11.28 3.33
N PRO A 569 6.75 -11.63 2.08
CA PRO A 569 6.46 -12.97 1.56
C PRO A 569 7.30 -14.01 2.29
N LEU A 570 6.80 -15.24 2.37
CA LEU A 570 7.56 -16.35 2.93
C LEU A 570 8.89 -16.53 2.20
N SER A 571 9.98 -16.26 2.88
CA SER A 571 11.37 -16.35 2.39
C SER A 571 12.16 -17.40 3.17
N ASN A 572 11.62 -18.62 3.27
CA ASN A 572 12.24 -19.72 4.02
C ASN A 572 12.28 -21.00 3.20
N GLU A 573 13.48 -21.40 2.77
CA GLU A 573 13.68 -22.56 1.89
C GLU A 573 13.33 -23.89 2.58
N TYR A 574 13.55 -24.00 3.89
CA TYR A 574 13.19 -25.21 4.62
C TYR A 574 11.67 -25.45 4.59
N ILE A 575 10.89 -24.41 4.89
CA ILE A 575 9.42 -24.49 4.86
C ILE A 575 8.96 -24.83 3.44
N ALA A 576 9.44 -24.10 2.45
CA ALA A 576 9.05 -24.28 1.04
C ALA A 576 9.35 -25.70 0.51
N SER A 577 10.46 -26.32 0.94
CA SER A 577 10.85 -27.63 0.44
C SER A 577 10.16 -28.80 1.16
N HIS A 578 9.87 -28.69 2.46
CA HIS A 578 9.48 -29.84 3.28
C HIS A 578 7.98 -29.98 3.50
N PHE A 579 7.20 -28.90 3.59
CA PHE A 579 5.78 -29.00 3.90
C PHE A 579 4.92 -29.29 2.66
N ASP A 580 3.75 -29.93 2.88
CA ASP A 580 2.88 -30.40 1.80
C ASP A 580 2.10 -29.29 1.11
N ALA A 581 1.63 -28.31 1.89
CA ALA A 581 0.89 -27.16 1.39
C ALA A 581 1.26 -25.89 2.17
N ILE A 582 1.32 -24.76 1.47
CA ILE A 582 1.70 -23.47 2.03
C ILE A 582 0.75 -22.41 1.48
N LEU A 583 0.07 -21.70 2.37
CA LEU A 583 -0.82 -20.59 2.07
C LEU A 583 -0.24 -19.30 2.64
N GLU A 584 0.02 -18.32 1.79
CA GLU A 584 0.35 -16.95 2.17
C GLU A 584 -0.93 -16.19 2.45
N ALA A 585 -1.12 -15.78 3.68
CA ALA A 585 -2.34 -15.10 4.13
C ALA A 585 -2.18 -13.58 4.28
N TRP A 586 -0.97 -13.08 4.35
CA TRP A 586 -0.69 -11.65 4.63
C TRP A 586 -1.45 -11.16 5.87
N GLN A 587 -2.14 -9.99 5.73
CA GLN A 587 -3.14 -9.49 6.69
C GLN A 587 -4.49 -9.41 5.97
N PRO A 588 -5.34 -10.45 6.09
CA PRO A 588 -6.53 -10.63 5.26
C PRO A 588 -7.77 -9.83 5.71
N GLY A 589 -7.66 -8.95 6.72
CA GLY A 589 -8.77 -8.14 7.20
C GLY A 589 -9.80 -8.89 8.06
N GLU A 590 -10.96 -8.28 8.27
CA GLU A 590 -11.99 -8.75 9.21
C GLU A 590 -12.48 -10.19 8.98
N TYR A 591 -12.45 -10.65 7.72
CA TYR A 591 -12.96 -11.97 7.34
C TYR A 591 -11.85 -13.01 7.10
N GLY A 592 -10.65 -12.75 7.59
CA GLY A 592 -9.46 -13.58 7.35
C GLY A 592 -9.64 -15.03 7.76
N GLY A 593 -10.14 -15.30 8.96
CA GLY A 593 -10.34 -16.68 9.43
C GLY A 593 -11.33 -17.49 8.59
N GLU A 594 -12.43 -16.86 8.18
CA GLU A 594 -13.43 -17.45 7.27
C GLU A 594 -12.82 -17.72 5.89
N ALA A 595 -12.10 -16.75 5.32
CA ALA A 595 -11.50 -16.87 4.00
C ALA A 595 -10.44 -17.97 3.94
N ILE A 596 -9.56 -18.05 4.95
CA ILE A 596 -8.54 -19.10 5.03
C ILE A 596 -9.19 -20.48 5.09
N VAL A 597 -10.19 -20.68 5.95
CA VAL A 597 -10.89 -21.97 6.08
C VAL A 597 -11.59 -22.34 4.78
N ASN A 598 -12.23 -21.41 4.09
CA ASN A 598 -12.86 -21.66 2.80
C ASN A 598 -11.85 -22.14 1.73
N VAL A 599 -10.65 -21.57 1.73
CA VAL A 599 -9.55 -22.08 0.89
C VAL A 599 -9.13 -23.47 1.35
N LEU A 600 -8.82 -23.66 2.63
CA LEU A 600 -8.32 -24.96 3.12
C LEU A 600 -9.25 -26.13 2.83
N PHE A 601 -10.57 -25.91 2.82
CA PHE A 601 -11.59 -26.96 2.61
C PHE A 601 -12.27 -26.92 1.22
N GLY A 602 -11.77 -26.08 0.31
CA GLY A 602 -12.20 -26.06 -1.09
C GLY A 602 -13.56 -25.40 -1.36
N ASP A 603 -14.08 -24.58 -0.43
CA ASP A 603 -15.25 -23.74 -0.71
C ASP A 603 -14.90 -22.53 -1.57
N TYR A 604 -13.63 -22.19 -1.58
CA TYR A 604 -13.05 -21.19 -2.45
C TYR A 604 -11.76 -21.72 -3.08
N ASN A 605 -11.66 -21.64 -4.40
CA ASN A 605 -10.45 -22.01 -5.13
C ASN A 605 -9.48 -20.83 -5.12
N PRO A 606 -8.29 -20.93 -4.50
CA PRO A 606 -7.36 -19.82 -4.38
C PRO A 606 -6.85 -19.37 -5.76
N ALA A 607 -6.72 -18.06 -5.91
CA ALA A 607 -6.21 -17.44 -7.14
C ALA A 607 -5.37 -16.18 -6.87
N GLY A 608 -5.01 -15.94 -5.62
CA GLY A 608 -4.06 -14.88 -5.27
C GLY A 608 -2.70 -15.10 -5.93
N ARG A 609 -1.97 -14.01 -6.19
CA ARG A 609 -0.64 -14.01 -6.81
C ARG A 609 0.30 -13.13 -6.00
N LEU A 610 1.55 -13.54 -5.86
CA LEU A 610 2.56 -12.74 -5.16
C LEU A 610 2.83 -11.42 -5.90
N PRO A 611 2.61 -10.26 -5.29
CA PRO A 611 2.94 -8.96 -5.89
C PRO A 611 4.41 -8.57 -5.67
N VAL A 612 5.17 -9.44 -5.03
CA VAL A 612 6.62 -9.32 -4.78
C VAL A 612 7.31 -10.64 -5.01
N THR A 613 8.53 -10.60 -5.49
CA THR A 613 9.41 -11.76 -5.60
C THR A 613 9.89 -12.18 -4.21
N ALA A 614 9.75 -13.45 -3.85
CA ALA A 614 10.23 -13.97 -2.57
C ALA A 614 11.66 -14.52 -2.72
N PRO A 615 12.68 -13.91 -2.11
CA PRO A 615 14.04 -14.45 -2.10
C PRO A 615 14.15 -15.72 -1.25
N ARG A 616 15.21 -16.49 -1.44
CA ARG A 616 15.52 -17.65 -0.59
C ARG A 616 16.02 -17.26 0.79
N ASN A 617 16.79 -16.18 0.81
CA ASN A 617 17.37 -15.58 2.01
C ASN A 617 17.71 -14.11 1.77
N VAL A 618 18.06 -13.42 2.84
CA VAL A 618 18.39 -11.98 2.82
C VAL A 618 19.56 -11.64 1.89
N GLY A 619 20.48 -12.57 1.64
CA GLY A 619 21.62 -12.36 0.76
C GLY A 619 21.26 -12.18 -0.72
N GLN A 620 20.04 -12.55 -1.13
CA GLN A 620 19.54 -12.29 -2.48
C GLN A 620 18.92 -10.90 -2.64
N THR A 621 18.62 -10.21 -1.55
CA THR A 621 17.91 -8.91 -1.56
C THR A 621 18.83 -7.76 -1.98
N PRO A 622 18.43 -6.86 -2.89
CA PRO A 622 17.13 -6.81 -3.58
C PRO A 622 17.02 -7.81 -4.74
N VAL A 623 15.88 -8.46 -4.88
CA VAL A 623 15.55 -9.34 -6.00
C VAL A 623 14.10 -9.08 -6.46
N TYR A 624 13.90 -8.89 -7.75
CA TYR A 624 12.60 -8.58 -8.35
C TYR A 624 12.53 -9.05 -9.81
N HIS A 625 11.33 -9.25 -10.35
CA HIS A 625 11.15 -9.86 -11.67
C HIS A 625 11.72 -9.04 -12.84
N SER A 626 11.68 -7.70 -12.72
CA SER A 626 12.10 -6.77 -13.78
C SER A 626 13.56 -6.33 -13.66
N LEU A 627 14.45 -7.23 -13.21
CA LEU A 627 15.90 -6.96 -13.19
C LEU A 627 16.45 -6.64 -14.59
N PRO A 628 17.39 -5.69 -14.70
CA PRO A 628 17.99 -5.33 -15.96
C PRO A 628 18.69 -6.52 -16.63
N LYS A 629 18.66 -6.59 -17.96
CA LYS A 629 19.44 -7.55 -18.73
C LYS A 629 20.91 -7.45 -18.36
N GLY A 630 21.56 -8.61 -18.23
CA GLY A 630 22.96 -8.69 -17.75
C GLY A 630 23.09 -8.77 -16.23
N SER A 631 22.01 -8.62 -15.47
CA SER A 631 21.99 -8.86 -14.03
C SER A 631 21.94 -10.35 -13.74
N GLY A 632 22.83 -10.84 -12.89
CA GLY A 632 22.87 -12.14 -12.22
C GLY A 632 22.08 -13.28 -12.87
N TYR A 633 21.14 -13.80 -12.16
CA TYR A 633 20.40 -15.01 -12.54
C TYR A 633 19.42 -14.83 -13.71
N ILE A 634 18.97 -13.64 -14.01
CA ILE A 634 18.05 -13.39 -15.15
C ILE A 634 18.74 -13.70 -16.47
N ALA A 635 20.07 -13.64 -16.49
CA ALA A 635 20.86 -14.13 -17.58
C ALA A 635 20.80 -15.66 -17.78
N ALA A 636 20.03 -16.42 -17.03
CA ALA A 636 19.95 -17.88 -17.14
C ALA A 636 19.45 -18.42 -18.49
N GLY A 637 18.84 -17.58 -19.32
CA GLY A 637 18.59 -17.91 -20.73
C GLY A 637 19.63 -17.31 -21.70
N HIS A 638 20.50 -16.43 -21.21
CA HIS A 638 21.51 -15.71 -22.00
C HIS A 638 22.75 -15.65 -21.13
N ALA A 639 23.51 -16.76 -21.12
CA ALA A 639 24.73 -16.89 -20.36
C ALA A 639 25.59 -15.64 -20.51
N GLY A 640 25.70 -14.84 -19.47
CA GLY A 640 26.71 -13.81 -19.39
C GLY A 640 28.08 -14.42 -19.63
N MET A 641 29.02 -13.66 -20.16
CA MET A 641 30.30 -14.14 -20.67
C MET A 641 31.24 -14.81 -19.64
N ILE A 642 30.84 -14.98 -18.41
CA ILE A 642 31.59 -15.76 -17.43
C ILE A 642 31.07 -17.19 -17.50
N ARG A 643 31.85 -18.00 -18.19
CA ARG A 643 31.56 -19.41 -18.39
C ARG A 643 31.13 -20.10 -17.11
N ASN A 644 29.85 -20.52 -17.08
CA ASN A 644 29.29 -21.53 -16.24
C ASN A 644 29.00 -21.22 -14.75
N ARG A 645 29.05 -19.99 -14.26
CA ARG A 645 28.69 -19.67 -12.84
C ARG A 645 28.07 -18.29 -12.68
N ASN A 646 26.83 -18.14 -13.13
CA ASN A 646 26.03 -16.98 -12.77
C ASN A 646 25.28 -17.30 -11.47
N GLY A 647 25.57 -16.58 -10.40
CA GLY A 647 24.90 -16.74 -9.12
C GLY A 647 25.85 -16.82 -7.95
N TYR A 648 25.30 -17.17 -6.81
CA TYR A 648 26.05 -17.31 -5.56
C TYR A 648 26.83 -18.63 -5.52
N VAL A 649 27.98 -18.66 -4.85
CA VAL A 649 28.81 -19.88 -4.71
C VAL A 649 28.11 -20.94 -3.85
N ASN A 650 27.33 -20.48 -2.89
CA ASN A 650 26.74 -21.27 -1.83
C ASN A 650 25.21 -21.38 -1.89
N ASP A 651 24.57 -20.78 -2.90
CA ASP A 651 23.12 -20.78 -3.03
C ASP A 651 22.69 -20.66 -4.50
N SER A 652 21.40 -20.91 -4.75
CA SER A 652 20.76 -20.64 -6.04
C SER A 652 20.72 -19.15 -6.33
N ALA A 653 20.91 -18.77 -7.59
CA ALA A 653 20.66 -17.39 -8.02
C ALA A 653 19.17 -17.09 -8.22
N TYR A 654 18.33 -18.12 -8.30
CA TYR A 654 16.88 -17.96 -8.53
C TYR A 654 16.15 -17.72 -7.22
N PRO A 655 15.12 -16.85 -7.19
CA PRO A 655 14.30 -16.64 -6.02
C PRO A 655 13.54 -17.92 -5.61
N LEU A 656 12.95 -17.90 -4.43
CA LEU A 656 12.12 -18.98 -3.93
C LEU A 656 10.78 -19.02 -4.68
N TYR A 657 10.13 -17.86 -4.77
CA TYR A 657 8.91 -17.66 -5.57
C TYR A 657 9.03 -16.37 -6.38
N TYR A 658 8.53 -16.40 -7.61
CA TYR A 658 8.57 -15.26 -8.52
C TYR A 658 7.37 -14.35 -8.37
N PHE A 659 7.48 -13.09 -8.77
CA PHE A 659 6.36 -12.20 -8.96
C PHE A 659 5.26 -12.87 -9.80
N GLY A 660 4.00 -12.70 -9.38
CA GLY A 660 2.84 -13.31 -10.02
C GLY A 660 2.61 -14.79 -9.65
N HIS A 661 3.50 -15.43 -8.86
CA HIS A 661 3.34 -16.83 -8.48
C HIS A 661 2.12 -17.03 -7.55
N GLY A 662 1.38 -18.09 -7.82
CA GLY A 662 0.28 -18.60 -7.01
C GLY A 662 -0.39 -19.78 -7.73
N LEU A 663 -0.87 -20.74 -6.96
CA LEU A 663 -1.47 -21.96 -7.46
C LEU A 663 -3.00 -21.92 -7.34
N SER A 664 -3.65 -22.83 -8.05
CA SER A 664 -5.09 -23.06 -8.03
C SER A 664 -5.38 -24.56 -7.79
N TYR A 665 -6.60 -24.90 -7.42
CA TYR A 665 -7.08 -26.29 -7.37
C TYR A 665 -7.50 -26.83 -8.73
N THR A 666 -7.54 -25.96 -9.75
CA THR A 666 -7.85 -26.29 -11.15
C THR A 666 -6.69 -25.96 -12.06
N GLU A 667 -6.75 -26.39 -13.30
CA GLU A 667 -5.72 -26.18 -14.31
C GLU A 667 -6.23 -25.27 -15.43
N PHE A 668 -5.41 -24.29 -15.82
CA PHE A 668 -5.75 -23.36 -16.91
C PHE A 668 -4.81 -23.56 -18.08
N GLN A 669 -5.38 -23.56 -19.28
CA GLN A 669 -4.66 -23.63 -20.54
C GLN A 669 -4.75 -22.29 -21.28
N TYR A 670 -3.64 -21.89 -21.89
CA TYR A 670 -3.53 -20.70 -22.72
C TYR A 670 -3.29 -21.11 -24.17
N SER A 671 -3.95 -20.44 -25.10
CA SER A 671 -3.77 -20.71 -26.54
C SER A 671 -3.98 -19.46 -27.40
N ASP A 672 -3.60 -19.57 -28.67
CA ASP A 672 -3.97 -18.65 -29.76
C ASP A 672 -3.55 -17.17 -29.52
N LEU A 673 -2.29 -16.94 -29.11
CA LEU A 673 -1.79 -15.57 -29.03
C LEU A 673 -1.75 -14.97 -30.46
N LYS A 674 -2.53 -13.91 -30.66
CA LYS A 674 -2.61 -13.15 -31.91
C LYS A 674 -2.32 -11.68 -31.64
N LEU A 675 -1.60 -11.07 -32.56
CA LEU A 675 -1.32 -9.64 -32.56
C LEU A 675 -2.12 -8.98 -33.69
N SER A 676 -2.65 -7.80 -33.44
CA SER A 676 -3.40 -7.03 -34.48
C SER A 676 -2.49 -6.58 -35.61
N SER A 677 -1.19 -6.46 -35.39
CA SER A 677 -0.17 -6.12 -36.37
C SER A 677 1.22 -6.59 -35.93
N ASP A 678 2.08 -6.96 -36.90
CA ASP A 678 3.50 -7.23 -36.65
C ASP A 678 4.38 -5.96 -36.71
N LEU A 679 3.83 -4.85 -37.21
CA LEU A 679 4.51 -3.55 -37.33
C LEU A 679 3.56 -2.44 -36.87
N ILE A 680 4.02 -1.64 -35.91
CA ILE A 680 3.27 -0.49 -35.37
C ILE A 680 4.14 0.77 -35.36
N ASN A 681 3.49 1.93 -35.28
CA ASN A 681 4.15 3.21 -35.05
C ASN A 681 4.22 3.53 -33.54
N PRO A 682 5.10 4.45 -33.12
CA PRO A 682 5.25 4.83 -31.70
C PRO A 682 4.00 5.35 -31.00
N GLN A 683 2.98 5.72 -31.75
CA GLN A 683 1.69 6.26 -31.22
C GLN A 683 0.54 5.26 -31.30
N ASP A 684 0.77 4.10 -31.89
CA ASP A 684 -0.28 3.11 -32.12
C ASP A 684 -0.59 2.31 -30.84
N ILE A 685 -1.76 1.67 -30.89
CA ILE A 685 -2.17 0.66 -29.90
C ILE A 685 -2.12 -0.69 -30.60
N ILE A 686 -1.41 -1.66 -29.99
CA ILE A 686 -1.45 -3.04 -30.44
C ILE A 686 -2.42 -3.85 -29.57
N THR A 687 -3.32 -4.59 -30.22
CA THR A 687 -4.20 -5.52 -29.51
C THR A 687 -3.57 -6.91 -29.51
N ILE A 688 -3.41 -7.46 -28.30
CA ILE A 688 -2.92 -8.81 -28.05
C ILE A 688 -4.12 -9.65 -27.60
N THR A 689 -4.52 -10.63 -28.42
CA THR A 689 -5.64 -11.52 -28.12
C THR A 689 -5.11 -12.89 -27.74
N ILE A 690 -5.66 -13.47 -26.66
CA ILE A 690 -5.34 -14.84 -26.22
C ILE A 690 -6.61 -15.53 -25.75
N ASN A 691 -6.65 -16.86 -25.84
CA ASN A 691 -7.69 -17.68 -25.24
C ASN A 691 -7.19 -18.34 -23.97
N VAL A 692 -8.00 -18.29 -22.92
CA VAL A 692 -7.71 -18.97 -21.64
C VAL A 692 -8.89 -19.84 -21.26
N GLY A 693 -8.64 -21.11 -20.97
CA GLY A 693 -9.63 -22.09 -20.61
C GLY A 693 -9.32 -22.81 -19.31
N ASN A 694 -10.34 -23.08 -18.55
CA ASN A 694 -10.26 -23.93 -17.37
C ASN A 694 -10.44 -25.40 -17.82
N ILE A 695 -9.35 -26.16 -17.85
CA ILE A 695 -9.36 -27.56 -18.27
C ILE A 695 -9.44 -28.55 -17.10
N GLY A 696 -9.50 -28.05 -15.87
CA GLY A 696 -9.64 -28.86 -14.67
C GLY A 696 -11.11 -29.10 -14.26
N GLN A 697 -11.31 -29.52 -13.03
CA GLN A 697 -12.62 -29.97 -12.52
C GLN A 697 -13.30 -28.98 -11.57
N PHE A 698 -12.61 -27.93 -11.16
CA PHE A 698 -13.14 -26.93 -10.23
C PHE A 698 -13.31 -25.60 -10.94
N ASP A 699 -14.40 -24.90 -10.65
CA ASP A 699 -14.51 -23.49 -11.00
C ASP A 699 -13.39 -22.71 -10.30
N GLY A 700 -12.89 -21.68 -10.96
CA GLY A 700 -11.81 -20.88 -10.37
C GLY A 700 -11.50 -19.61 -11.14
N ASP A 701 -10.74 -18.75 -10.47
CA ASP A 701 -10.21 -17.55 -11.10
C ASP A 701 -8.79 -17.81 -11.61
N GLU A 702 -8.47 -17.21 -12.74
CA GLU A 702 -7.10 -17.08 -13.24
C GLU A 702 -6.70 -15.63 -13.31
N VAL A 703 -5.44 -15.33 -12.95
CA VAL A 703 -4.83 -14.02 -13.15
C VAL A 703 -3.92 -14.10 -14.36
N VAL A 704 -4.43 -13.60 -15.48
CA VAL A 704 -3.72 -13.61 -16.75
C VAL A 704 -2.81 -12.39 -16.80
N GLN A 705 -1.50 -12.63 -16.95
CA GLN A 705 -0.46 -11.60 -16.89
C GLN A 705 0.20 -11.42 -18.24
N LEU A 706 0.33 -10.16 -18.66
CA LEU A 706 1.02 -9.76 -19.88
C LEU A 706 2.39 -9.16 -19.55
N TYR A 707 3.42 -9.63 -20.25
CA TYR A 707 4.78 -9.14 -20.11
C TYR A 707 5.33 -8.71 -21.46
N VAL A 708 6.24 -7.73 -21.44
CA VAL A 708 6.96 -7.26 -22.61
C VAL A 708 8.46 -7.31 -22.39
N SER A 709 9.22 -7.45 -23.45
CA SER A 709 10.69 -7.38 -23.42
C SER A 709 11.20 -6.74 -24.72
N ASP A 710 11.91 -5.67 -24.62
CA ASP A 710 12.67 -5.11 -25.75
C ASP A 710 13.83 -6.02 -26.08
N LYS A 711 13.98 -6.48 -27.34
CA LYS A 711 15.06 -7.39 -27.74
C LYS A 711 16.42 -6.69 -27.73
N THR A 712 16.44 -5.46 -28.22
CA THR A 712 17.68 -4.68 -28.36
C THR A 712 17.38 -3.21 -28.28
N ALA A 713 17.83 -2.57 -27.23
CA ALA A 713 17.62 -1.15 -26.98
C ALA A 713 18.95 -0.39 -26.88
N SER A 714 18.87 0.93 -27.05
CA SER A 714 20.03 1.84 -26.86
C SER A 714 20.47 1.97 -25.41
N MET A 715 19.59 1.57 -24.45
CA MET A 715 19.84 1.53 -23.01
C MET A 715 19.54 0.12 -22.48
N ILE A 716 20.19 -0.27 -21.37
CA ILE A 716 19.86 -1.55 -20.74
C ILE A 716 18.42 -1.51 -20.24
N ARG A 717 17.59 -2.45 -20.74
CA ARG A 717 16.19 -2.59 -20.34
C ARG A 717 16.02 -3.82 -19.44
N PRO A 718 14.93 -3.86 -18.63
CA PRO A 718 14.54 -5.06 -17.90
C PRO A 718 14.48 -6.30 -18.81
N ALA A 719 14.78 -7.46 -18.24
CA ALA A 719 14.67 -8.71 -18.99
C ALA A 719 13.23 -8.99 -19.41
N ILE A 720 12.29 -8.70 -18.50
CA ILE A 720 10.84 -8.66 -18.73
C ILE A 720 10.25 -7.52 -17.92
N GLU A 721 9.19 -6.90 -18.42
CA GLU A 721 8.40 -5.88 -17.75
C GLU A 721 6.94 -6.33 -17.71
N TYR A 722 6.30 -6.27 -16.56
CA TYR A 722 4.85 -6.50 -16.46
C TYR A 722 4.13 -5.34 -17.16
N ALA A 723 3.29 -5.67 -18.14
CA ALA A 723 2.59 -4.68 -18.94
C ALA A 723 1.12 -4.50 -18.53
N GLY A 724 0.58 -5.46 -17.79
CA GLY A 724 -0.79 -5.45 -17.29
C GLY A 724 -1.31 -6.86 -17.06
N GLY A 725 -2.47 -6.97 -16.44
CA GLY A 725 -3.10 -8.26 -16.17
C GLY A 725 -4.55 -8.11 -15.80
N VAL A 726 -5.24 -9.25 -15.79
CA VAL A 726 -6.66 -9.33 -15.45
C VAL A 726 -6.96 -10.60 -14.67
N ARG A 727 -7.81 -10.47 -13.68
CA ARG A 727 -8.43 -11.60 -12.99
C ARG A 727 -9.72 -11.97 -13.70
N ILE A 728 -9.87 -13.22 -14.09
CA ILE A 728 -11.06 -13.74 -14.76
C ILE A 728 -11.59 -14.97 -14.03
N HIS A 729 -12.91 -15.09 -13.93
CA HIS A 729 -13.57 -16.29 -13.44
C HIS A 729 -13.88 -17.24 -14.59
N LEU A 730 -13.57 -18.54 -14.42
CA LEU A 730 -13.84 -19.59 -15.39
C LEU A 730 -14.45 -20.82 -14.71
N LYS A 731 -15.63 -21.24 -15.18
CA LYS A 731 -16.18 -22.53 -14.78
C LYS A 731 -15.34 -23.67 -15.37
N ALA A 732 -15.42 -24.83 -14.78
CA ALA A 732 -14.80 -26.03 -15.32
C ALA A 732 -15.25 -26.26 -16.78
N GLY A 733 -14.29 -26.34 -17.70
CA GLY A 733 -14.53 -26.47 -19.14
C GLY A 733 -14.79 -25.16 -19.89
N GLU A 734 -14.90 -24.00 -19.21
CA GLU A 734 -15.15 -22.71 -19.83
C GLU A 734 -13.88 -22.11 -20.44
N TRP A 735 -14.05 -21.44 -21.58
CA TRP A 735 -13.01 -20.65 -22.24
C TRP A 735 -13.45 -19.20 -22.39
N LYS A 736 -12.48 -18.28 -22.25
CA LYS A 736 -12.67 -16.85 -22.50
C LYS A 736 -11.59 -16.30 -23.42
N MET A 737 -11.98 -15.39 -24.29
CA MET A 737 -11.06 -14.59 -25.07
C MET A 737 -10.72 -13.32 -24.32
N ILE A 738 -9.44 -13.03 -24.19
CA ILE A 738 -8.89 -11.88 -23.49
C ILE A 738 -8.16 -11.01 -24.51
N GLN A 739 -8.42 -9.72 -24.47
CA GLN A 739 -7.79 -8.74 -25.33
C GLN A 739 -7.07 -7.70 -24.47
N PHE A 740 -5.78 -7.59 -24.64
CA PHE A 740 -4.95 -6.53 -24.07
C PHE A 740 -4.71 -5.46 -25.13
N GLN A 741 -4.96 -4.21 -24.78
CA GLN A 741 -4.63 -3.04 -25.59
C GLN A 741 -3.39 -2.38 -25.04
N LEU A 742 -2.24 -2.66 -25.65
CA LEU A 742 -0.95 -2.11 -25.26
C LEU A 742 -0.66 -0.88 -26.13
N GLN A 743 -0.61 0.28 -25.51
CA GLN A 743 -0.16 1.50 -26.17
C GLN A 743 1.36 1.42 -26.39
N ALA A 744 1.85 1.74 -27.59
CA ALA A 744 3.28 1.76 -27.87
C ALA A 744 4.04 2.74 -26.92
N SER A 745 3.39 3.82 -26.51
CA SER A 745 3.92 4.77 -25.52
C SER A 745 4.20 4.19 -24.12
N GLN A 746 3.58 3.06 -23.76
CA GLN A 746 3.90 2.34 -22.53
C GLN A 746 5.31 1.74 -22.54
N LEU A 747 5.85 1.46 -23.73
CA LEU A 747 7.22 0.92 -23.94
C LEU A 747 8.31 1.99 -23.79
N ALA A 748 7.91 3.25 -23.56
CA ALA A 748 8.86 4.36 -23.51
C ALA A 748 9.81 4.26 -22.32
N PHE A 749 11.04 4.68 -22.58
CA PHE A 749 12.11 4.79 -21.59
C PHE A 749 12.96 6.05 -21.86
N LEU A 750 13.85 6.38 -20.93
CA LEU A 750 14.73 7.52 -21.04
C LEU A 750 15.99 7.16 -21.85
N ASP A 751 16.27 7.93 -22.91
CA ASP A 751 17.49 7.79 -23.71
C ASP A 751 18.73 8.29 -22.95
N GLN A 752 19.90 8.32 -23.59
CA GLN A 752 21.16 8.80 -22.99
C GLN A 752 21.10 10.29 -22.59
N ARG A 753 20.16 11.06 -23.14
CA ARG A 753 19.96 12.49 -22.87
C ARG A 753 18.80 12.75 -21.92
N MET A 754 18.25 11.70 -21.33
CA MET A 754 17.07 11.75 -20.43
C MET A 754 15.80 12.26 -21.14
N ASN A 755 15.65 12.01 -22.45
CA ASN A 755 14.40 12.21 -23.18
C ASN A 755 13.58 10.91 -23.16
N TRP A 756 12.29 11.01 -22.93
CA TRP A 756 11.38 9.88 -23.10
C TRP A 756 11.21 9.52 -24.57
N ILE A 757 11.58 8.31 -24.93
CA ILE A 757 11.48 7.79 -26.29
C ILE A 757 10.72 6.48 -26.33
N VAL A 758 9.96 6.26 -27.39
CA VAL A 758 9.59 4.94 -27.87
C VAL A 758 10.61 4.60 -28.97
N GLU A 759 11.40 3.55 -28.77
CA GLU A 759 12.52 3.24 -29.67
C GLU A 759 12.10 2.27 -30.78
N LYS A 760 12.62 2.49 -31.99
CA LYS A 760 12.52 1.53 -33.09
C LYS A 760 13.18 0.21 -32.69
N GLY A 761 12.47 -0.89 -32.81
CA GLY A 761 13.01 -2.19 -32.42
C GLY A 761 11.96 -3.28 -32.41
N THR A 762 12.41 -4.50 -32.13
CA THR A 762 11.52 -5.64 -31.97
C THR A 762 11.30 -5.91 -30.50
N TYR A 763 10.04 -6.03 -30.13
CA TYR A 763 9.57 -6.31 -28.79
C TYR A 763 8.94 -7.69 -28.73
N ASP A 764 9.33 -8.48 -27.72
CA ASP A 764 8.62 -9.72 -27.39
C ASP A 764 7.45 -9.39 -26.47
N VAL A 765 6.34 -10.06 -26.72
CA VAL A 765 5.15 -10.05 -25.90
C VAL A 765 4.91 -11.46 -25.37
N MET A 766 4.65 -11.60 -24.08
CA MET A 766 4.49 -12.89 -23.43
C MET A 766 3.27 -12.86 -22.52
N ALA A 767 2.48 -13.92 -22.54
CA ALA A 767 1.36 -14.09 -21.62
C ALA A 767 1.54 -15.35 -20.77
N GLY A 768 1.17 -15.26 -19.50
CA GLY A 768 1.32 -16.37 -18.59
C GLY A 768 0.69 -16.14 -17.21
N ALA A 769 0.93 -17.06 -16.31
CA ALA A 769 0.42 -17.05 -14.94
C ALA A 769 1.36 -16.39 -13.94
N SER A 770 2.61 -16.15 -14.31
CA SER A 770 3.61 -15.46 -13.48
C SER A 770 4.81 -15.03 -14.31
N ALA A 771 5.71 -14.24 -13.74
CA ALA A 771 6.99 -13.87 -14.36
C ALA A 771 7.89 -15.07 -14.73
N LYS A 772 7.63 -16.23 -14.15
CA LYS A 772 8.32 -17.50 -14.46
C LYS A 772 7.53 -18.40 -15.41
N ASP A 773 6.21 -18.45 -15.25
CA ASP A 773 5.31 -19.30 -16.03
C ASP A 773 4.72 -18.52 -17.22
N LEU A 774 5.57 -18.30 -18.23
CA LEU A 774 5.23 -17.62 -19.47
C LEU A 774 4.85 -18.68 -20.51
N ARG A 775 3.58 -18.76 -20.86
CA ARG A 775 2.98 -19.85 -21.64
C ARG A 775 2.87 -19.56 -23.13
N LEU A 776 2.67 -18.29 -23.49
CA LEU A 776 2.56 -17.84 -24.86
C LEU A 776 3.56 -16.74 -25.14
N LYS A 777 4.02 -16.69 -26.40
CA LYS A 777 4.98 -15.67 -26.85
C LYS A 777 4.68 -15.24 -28.28
N GLY A 778 4.75 -13.92 -28.52
CA GLY A 778 4.70 -13.28 -29.82
C GLY A 778 5.76 -12.18 -29.92
N SER A 779 5.86 -11.55 -31.06
CA SER A 779 6.76 -10.40 -31.27
C SER A 779 6.17 -9.44 -32.27
N PHE A 780 6.41 -8.15 -32.08
CA PHE A 780 6.08 -7.09 -33.00
C PHE A 780 7.25 -6.10 -33.12
N THR A 781 7.20 -5.22 -34.11
CA THR A 781 8.24 -4.22 -34.38
C THR A 781 7.65 -2.82 -34.30
N VAL A 782 8.34 -1.92 -33.61
CA VAL A 782 8.09 -0.47 -33.69
C VAL A 782 8.88 0.10 -34.87
N SER A 783 8.22 0.83 -35.75
CA SER A 783 8.75 1.24 -37.07
C SER A 783 9.87 2.28 -37.02
N GLU A 784 9.80 3.20 -36.04
CA GLU A 784 10.75 4.30 -35.89
C GLU A 784 10.93 4.70 -34.42
N THR A 785 11.98 5.47 -34.14
CA THR A 785 12.21 6.06 -32.80
C THR A 785 11.56 7.43 -32.75
N GLN A 786 10.79 7.68 -31.70
CA GLN A 786 10.11 8.96 -31.47
C GLN A 786 10.29 9.42 -30.03
N VAL A 787 10.60 10.72 -29.84
CA VAL A 787 10.49 11.39 -28.55
C VAL A 787 9.01 11.63 -28.26
N ILE A 788 8.55 11.28 -27.07
CA ILE A 788 7.16 11.42 -26.65
C ILE A 788 6.99 12.39 -25.49
N ASP A 789 5.80 12.94 -25.37
CA ASP A 789 5.37 13.61 -24.13
C ASP A 789 4.96 12.53 -23.12
N HIS A 790 5.81 12.34 -22.11
CA HIS A 790 5.60 11.33 -21.08
C HIS A 790 4.32 11.55 -20.23
N ARG A 791 3.70 12.73 -20.27
CA ARG A 791 2.42 13.01 -19.60
C ARG A 791 1.25 12.32 -20.31
N GLN A 792 1.44 11.92 -21.57
CA GLN A 792 0.42 11.29 -22.40
C GLN A 792 0.71 9.79 -22.67
N ARG A 793 1.73 9.22 -22.01
CA ARG A 793 2.05 7.81 -22.19
C ARG A 793 1.04 6.90 -21.51
N GLY A 794 0.87 5.67 -22.01
CA GLY A 794 0.21 4.60 -21.27
C GLY A 794 1.04 4.11 -20.09
N PHE A 795 0.38 3.68 -19.02
CA PHE A 795 1.04 3.15 -17.83
C PHE A 795 0.83 1.65 -17.66
N TYR A 796 -0.26 1.12 -18.21
CA TYR A 796 -0.64 -0.30 -18.22
C TYR A 796 -1.51 -0.60 -19.42
N ALA A 797 -1.52 -1.87 -19.85
CA ALA A 797 -2.40 -2.32 -20.93
C ALA A 797 -3.84 -2.39 -20.40
N GLU A 798 -4.79 -1.80 -21.15
CA GLU A 798 -6.21 -1.97 -20.89
C GLU A 798 -6.65 -3.38 -21.28
N VAL A 799 -7.61 -3.95 -20.55
CA VAL A 799 -8.04 -5.33 -20.77
C VAL A 799 -9.54 -5.42 -20.92
N SER A 800 -9.98 -6.16 -21.93
CA SER A 800 -11.37 -6.58 -22.11
C SER A 800 -11.46 -8.10 -22.20
N CYS A 801 -12.58 -8.66 -21.72
CA CYS A 801 -12.84 -10.09 -21.76
C CYS A 801 -14.17 -10.33 -22.48
N GLU A 802 -14.17 -11.23 -23.46
CA GLU A 802 -15.38 -11.68 -24.13
C GLU A 802 -15.63 -13.15 -23.78
N CYS A 803 -16.89 -13.50 -23.44
CA CYS A 803 -17.26 -14.89 -23.33
C CYS A 803 -17.14 -15.54 -24.73
N GLY A 804 -16.37 -16.61 -24.84
CA GLY A 804 -16.40 -17.45 -26.01
C GLY A 804 -17.80 -18.09 -26.17
N ASP A 805 -18.32 -18.08 -27.36
CA ASP A 805 -19.58 -18.76 -27.71
C ASP A 805 -19.47 -20.27 -27.45
#